data_5b5e370faa9f795edc7198ec207e2463
#
_entry.id   5b5e370faa9f795edc7198ec207e2463
#
_cell.length_a   1.000
_cell.length_b   1.000
_cell.length_c   1.000
_cell.angle_alpha   90.00
_cell.angle_beta   90.00
_cell.angle_gamma   90.00
#
_symmetry.space_group_name_H-M   'P 1'
#
loop_
_entity.id
_entity.type
_entity.pdbx_description
1 polymer ?
#
loop_
_entity_poly.entity_id
_entity_poly.type
_entity_poly.pdbx_seq_one_letter_code
_entity_poly.pdbx_strand_id
1 'polypeptide(L)'
;VATIPASEKLAHHEAIGDDPVLGYRAMPGVSDEMLDRNGQIRPVWQSLIDALGRMSESELHERFARADRYLRDAGVFYRSYGAKGNGERSWPISHVPVLIDGREWEKVSAGLVQRAELLEKIVADIYGDNTLVRDGILPPALVASNPEFLRPLVGVKPVNGHYLNFCSFEIGRGPDGNWWVLADRTQAPSGAGFALENRVATTRALSDIYGEMHVHRLASFFGAFRNALQAHKRYPDDRIAVLTPGPANETYFEHAYIARYLGFMLLEGEDLTVVNDRVMVRTVAGLKPIGVLWRRLDASYADPLELNQNSHIGTPGMVQALRAGSLTIVNALGTGILETRALLAFTPTICRHMLGEDLLLPSIATWWCGQKGERQHVADNIERMVIGPAYSRLPFFDDSGQSVLGSSLREAAKRSVGEWLASEGGKLVGQEVVTLSTTPAYSGGRLIPRPMSLRVFAARTQNGWQIMPGGFARIGSGDDVEAIAMQAGGTAADVWIVSDKPVERQSLLPPEETFSRNMPGSLPSRAADNLFWLGRYIERAEGALRILRSWHMRYAEAADPEQPLLADVTRYLESIDMDMAKAVPEPLIRNIDSAIYSASNIRDRFSPDGWLALNDLAKTAKRFHEAVQAGDDAAHAMTVLLRKLAGFAGLVHENMYRFTGWRFLSIGRYLERGLHMTRLLGHMSGPDAPDGSLDMLLEIGDSVMTHRRRYNVNTARLTVTDLLALDPLNPRSILFQLNEIRTEVEQLPHPHGTGQMSALDREAMRLHSGLAVMTPDAMNEEIYRKLEAEMEKLSDLLGQTYFG
;
A
#
# COMPACT_ATOMS: atom_id res chain seq x y z
N VAL A 1 29.32 16.38 37.03
CA VAL A 1 30.25 17.46 36.70
C VAL A 1 31.59 16.85 36.39
N ALA A 2 31.99 16.76 35.13
CA ALA A 2 33.33 16.89 34.60
C ALA A 2 33.20 16.76 33.08
N THR A 3 33.32 17.88 32.41
CA THR A 3 33.46 18.01 30.97
C THR A 3 34.81 17.44 30.53
N ILE A 4 34.79 16.49 29.59
CA ILE A 4 36.00 16.05 28.85
C ILE A 4 35.98 16.78 27.50
N PRO A 5 37.08 17.44 27.09
CA PRO A 5 37.10 18.30 25.91
C PRO A 5 37.12 17.47 24.63
N ALA A 6 36.31 17.93 23.64
CA ALA A 6 36.23 17.42 22.28
C ALA A 6 37.43 17.88 21.44
N SER A 7 38.61 17.24 21.61
CA SER A 7 39.77 17.52 20.75
C SER A 7 40.81 16.39 20.75
N GLU A 8 40.40 15.16 20.46
CA GLU A 8 41.36 14.09 20.11
C GLU A 8 40.65 12.90 19.41
N LYS A 9 40.04 13.14 18.25
CA LYS A 9 39.61 12.09 17.28
C LYS A 9 39.71 12.57 15.84
N LEU A 10 40.85 13.19 15.50
CA LEU A 10 41.17 13.53 14.12
C LEU A 10 42.65 13.18 13.89
N ALA A 11 42.92 11.89 13.72
CA ALA A 11 44.19 11.47 13.13
C ALA A 11 44.03 10.06 12.52
N HIS A 12 44.46 9.95 11.28
CA HIS A 12 44.52 8.81 10.36
C HIS A 12 43.31 8.60 9.44
N HIS A 13 43.06 9.56 8.55
CA HIS A 13 42.66 9.27 7.20
C HIS A 13 43.93 8.98 6.37
N GLU A 14 44.43 7.76 6.41
CA GLU A 14 45.21 7.23 5.30
C GLU A 14 44.24 7.09 4.12
N ALA A 15 44.62 7.60 2.96
CA ALA A 15 43.94 7.42 1.70
C ALA A 15 43.93 5.92 1.36
N ILE A 16 42.87 5.22 1.82
CA ILE A 16 42.53 3.89 1.35
C ILE A 16 41.97 4.08 -0.05
N GLY A 17 42.57 3.38 -1.04
CA GLY A 17 42.21 3.51 -2.44
C GLY A 17 40.70 3.35 -2.70
N ASP A 18 40.24 3.80 -3.89
CA ASP A 18 38.84 3.87 -4.36
C ASP A 18 38.08 2.51 -4.41
N ASP A 19 38.61 1.42 -3.91
CA ASP A 19 37.98 0.10 -3.90
C ASP A 19 37.06 -0.06 -2.66
N PRO A 20 35.72 -0.09 -2.87
CA PRO A 20 34.74 -0.18 -1.77
C PRO A 20 34.82 -1.51 -1.00
N VAL A 21 35.52 -2.52 -1.52
CA VAL A 21 35.70 -3.85 -0.92
C VAL A 21 36.92 -3.91 -0.02
N LEU A 22 37.92 -3.04 -0.25
CA LEU A 22 39.13 -2.98 0.55
C LEU A 22 38.80 -2.69 2.03
N GLY A 23 39.17 -3.63 2.90
CA GLY A 23 38.98 -3.50 4.35
C GLY A 23 37.73 -4.14 4.91
N TYR A 24 36.86 -4.79 4.09
CA TYR A 24 35.78 -5.58 4.64
C TYR A 24 36.30 -6.76 5.48
N ARG A 25 35.75 -6.90 6.67
CA ARG A 25 36.10 -8.00 7.59
C ARG A 25 34.87 -8.49 8.30
N ALA A 26 34.72 -9.81 8.41
CA ALA A 26 33.67 -10.42 9.22
C ALA A 26 33.79 -9.98 10.69
N MET A 27 32.68 -9.92 11.38
CA MET A 27 32.64 -9.66 12.81
C MET A 27 33.20 -10.86 13.58
N PRO A 28 34.02 -10.66 14.62
CA PRO A 28 34.56 -11.76 15.40
C PRO A 28 33.48 -12.64 16.04
N GLY A 29 33.57 -13.96 15.80
CA GLY A 29 32.62 -14.93 16.36
C GLY A 29 31.24 -14.95 15.69
N VAL A 30 31.06 -14.25 14.58
CA VAL A 30 29.82 -14.18 13.82
C VAL A 30 30.03 -14.77 12.42
N SER A 31 29.08 -15.54 11.92
CA SER A 31 29.10 -16.02 10.52
C SER A 31 28.89 -14.86 9.57
N ASP A 32 29.50 -14.91 8.38
CA ASP A 32 29.33 -13.89 7.35
C ASP A 32 28.82 -14.52 6.05
N GLU A 33 27.94 -13.81 5.33
CA GLU A 33 27.35 -14.34 4.08
C GLU A 33 28.34 -14.25 2.90
N MET A 34 29.21 -13.24 2.89
CA MET A 34 30.21 -13.06 1.83
C MET A 34 31.50 -13.82 2.10
N LEU A 35 31.96 -13.85 3.35
CA LEU A 35 33.22 -14.51 3.74
C LEU A 35 32.97 -15.90 4.32
N ASP A 36 33.86 -16.83 4.01
CA ASP A 36 33.92 -18.14 4.67
C ASP A 36 34.64 -18.03 6.05
N ARG A 37 34.74 -19.17 6.76
CA ARG A 37 35.43 -19.24 8.08
C ARG A 37 36.92 -18.92 8.02
N ASN A 38 37.53 -18.94 6.83
CA ASN A 38 38.94 -18.61 6.61
C ASN A 38 39.14 -17.16 6.16
N GLY A 39 38.04 -16.37 6.08
CA GLY A 39 38.04 -15.00 5.57
C GLY A 39 38.17 -14.91 4.04
N GLN A 40 37.91 -16.01 3.31
CA GLN A 40 37.91 -16.04 1.85
C GLN A 40 36.52 -15.70 1.33
N ILE A 41 36.44 -14.97 0.21
CA ILE A 41 35.16 -14.65 -0.46
C ILE A 41 34.54 -15.96 -0.95
N ARG A 42 33.29 -16.22 -0.58
CA ARG A 42 32.53 -17.38 -1.04
C ARG A 42 32.34 -17.31 -2.56
N PRO A 43 32.47 -18.43 -3.30
CA PRO A 43 32.38 -18.42 -4.76
C PRO A 43 31.16 -17.71 -5.35
N VAL A 44 29.99 -17.81 -4.71
CA VAL A 44 28.74 -17.18 -5.15
C VAL A 44 28.83 -15.64 -5.14
N TRP A 45 29.70 -15.06 -4.31
CA TRP A 45 29.88 -13.62 -4.19
C TRP A 45 30.96 -13.05 -5.12
N GLN A 46 31.85 -13.90 -5.65
CA GLN A 46 33.06 -13.45 -6.37
C GLN A 46 32.73 -12.52 -7.53
N SER A 47 31.78 -12.90 -8.40
CA SER A 47 31.43 -12.09 -9.58
C SER A 47 30.87 -10.71 -9.21
N LEU A 48 30.03 -10.62 -8.16
CA LEU A 48 29.50 -9.34 -7.67
C LEU A 48 30.61 -8.45 -7.12
N ILE A 49 31.48 -9.03 -6.27
CA ILE A 49 32.55 -8.29 -5.62
C ILE A 49 33.59 -7.79 -6.63
N ASP A 50 33.98 -8.63 -7.59
CA ASP A 50 34.85 -8.22 -8.68
C ASP A 50 34.27 -7.09 -9.54
N ALA A 51 32.97 -7.08 -9.73
CA ALA A 51 32.29 -6.02 -10.46
C ALA A 51 32.23 -4.71 -9.64
N LEU A 52 31.87 -4.79 -8.35
CA LEU A 52 31.82 -3.61 -7.47
C LEU A 52 33.22 -2.99 -7.27
N GLY A 53 34.28 -3.82 -7.12
CA GLY A 53 35.65 -3.35 -6.96
C GLY A 53 36.24 -2.65 -8.21
N ARG A 54 35.62 -2.81 -9.38
CA ARG A 54 36.00 -2.10 -10.62
C ARG A 54 35.32 -0.75 -10.79
N MET A 55 34.29 -0.45 -10.00
CA MET A 55 33.51 0.78 -10.08
C MET A 55 34.09 1.87 -9.19
N SER A 56 34.09 3.09 -9.67
CA SER A 56 34.40 4.25 -8.83
C SER A 56 33.28 4.52 -7.83
N GLU A 57 33.58 5.22 -6.74
CA GLU A 57 32.59 5.65 -5.74
C GLU A 57 31.46 6.47 -6.38
N SER A 58 31.78 7.36 -7.34
CA SER A 58 30.79 8.15 -8.07
C SER A 58 29.85 7.25 -8.89
N GLU A 59 30.37 6.26 -9.58
CA GLU A 59 29.56 5.32 -10.37
C GLU A 59 28.63 4.49 -9.47
N LEU A 60 29.11 3.99 -8.35
CA LEU A 60 28.29 3.28 -7.36
C LEU A 60 27.18 4.17 -6.80
N HIS A 61 27.51 5.42 -6.46
CA HIS A 61 26.54 6.38 -6.00
C HIS A 61 25.43 6.65 -7.03
N GLU A 62 25.78 6.84 -8.31
CA GLU A 62 24.81 7.04 -9.37
C GLU A 62 23.93 5.81 -9.62
N ARG A 63 24.51 4.61 -9.56
CA ARG A 63 23.76 3.34 -9.72
C ARG A 63 22.76 3.14 -8.57
N PHE A 64 23.16 3.37 -7.34
CA PHE A 64 22.31 3.23 -6.17
C PHE A 64 21.22 4.32 -6.13
N ALA A 65 21.55 5.55 -6.49
CA ALA A 65 20.58 6.62 -6.63
C ALA A 65 19.50 6.34 -7.70
N ARG A 66 19.78 5.49 -8.72
CA ARG A 66 18.75 5.02 -9.67
C ARG A 66 17.73 4.10 -9.00
N ALA A 67 18.17 3.20 -8.10
CA ALA A 67 17.27 2.35 -7.34
C ALA A 67 16.38 3.17 -6.42
N ASP A 68 16.96 4.14 -5.70
CA ASP A 68 16.22 5.03 -4.80
C ASP A 68 15.21 5.91 -5.55
N ARG A 69 15.59 6.43 -6.70
CA ARG A 69 14.64 7.16 -7.57
C ARG A 69 13.50 6.28 -8.01
N TYR A 70 13.81 5.08 -8.51
CA TYR A 70 12.77 4.14 -8.92
C TYR A 70 11.75 3.87 -7.80
N LEU A 71 12.20 3.55 -6.58
CA LEU A 71 11.31 3.26 -5.46
C LEU A 71 10.45 4.48 -5.08
N ARG A 72 11.04 5.68 -5.10
CA ARG A 72 10.27 6.93 -4.88
C ARG A 72 9.26 7.17 -5.99
N ASP A 73 9.66 7.00 -7.25
CA ASP A 73 8.81 7.24 -8.41
C ASP A 73 7.69 6.19 -8.51
N ALA A 74 7.97 4.94 -8.18
CA ALA A 74 6.96 3.89 -8.05
C ALA A 74 6.03 4.11 -6.83
N GLY A 75 6.36 5.05 -5.96
CA GLY A 75 5.61 5.35 -4.73
C GLY A 75 5.64 4.18 -3.76
N VAL A 76 6.77 3.50 -3.66
CA VAL A 76 6.99 2.43 -2.68
C VAL A 76 7.25 3.07 -1.33
N PHE A 77 6.27 2.99 -0.45
CA PHE A 77 6.37 3.55 0.89
C PHE A 77 5.90 2.54 1.94
N TYR A 78 6.39 2.74 3.13
CA TYR A 78 5.97 2.05 4.34
C TYR A 78 5.46 3.10 5.33
N ARG A 79 4.28 2.87 5.92
CA ARG A 79 3.76 3.74 6.98
C ARG A 79 4.28 3.27 8.33
N SER A 80 4.89 4.16 9.08
CA SER A 80 5.34 3.89 10.43
C SER A 80 4.39 4.57 11.41
N TYR A 81 3.80 3.78 12.32
CA TYR A 81 3.00 4.27 13.44
C TYR A 81 3.83 4.12 14.73
N GLY A 82 4.26 5.21 15.33
CA GLY A 82 5.06 5.16 16.56
C GLY A 82 5.30 6.53 17.18
N ALA A 83 5.97 6.57 18.33
CA ALA A 83 6.21 7.76 19.15
C ALA A 83 6.97 8.91 18.42
N LYS A 84 7.52 8.69 17.25
CA LYS A 84 8.26 9.68 16.44
C LYS A 84 7.47 10.27 15.27
N GLY A 85 6.15 10.08 15.20
CA GLY A 85 5.24 10.68 14.21
C GLY A 85 4.65 9.67 13.21
N ASN A 86 3.41 9.91 12.82
CA ASN A 86 2.72 9.18 11.76
C ASN A 86 3.15 9.80 10.40
N GLY A 87 3.87 9.06 9.57
CA GLY A 87 4.31 9.55 8.26
C GLY A 87 4.62 8.42 7.28
N GLU A 88 4.41 8.72 6.00
CA GLU A 88 4.93 7.88 4.92
C GLU A 88 6.45 8.01 4.87
N ARG A 89 7.14 6.88 4.95
CA ARG A 89 8.59 6.80 4.74
C ARG A 89 8.87 6.06 3.45
N SER A 90 9.82 6.58 2.67
CA SER A 90 10.34 5.83 1.53
C SER A 90 10.85 4.47 1.99
N TRP A 91 10.62 3.44 1.18
CA TRP A 91 11.10 2.10 1.48
C TRP A 91 12.64 2.10 1.62
N PRO A 92 13.18 1.68 2.77
CA PRO A 92 14.61 1.76 3.04
C PRO A 92 15.33 0.58 2.39
N ILE A 93 15.93 0.77 1.22
CA ILE A 93 16.67 -0.27 0.52
C ILE A 93 18.16 -0.28 0.91
N SER A 94 18.71 -1.49 1.14
CA SER A 94 20.15 -1.76 1.12
C SER A 94 20.51 -2.22 -0.30
N HIS A 95 21.41 -1.51 -0.95
CA HIS A 95 21.63 -1.63 -2.40
C HIS A 95 22.40 -2.90 -2.81
N VAL A 96 23.16 -3.50 -1.87
CA VAL A 96 23.88 -4.75 -2.11
C VAL A 96 22.93 -5.92 -1.83
N PRO A 97 22.64 -6.78 -2.81
CA PRO A 97 21.80 -7.97 -2.59
C PRO A 97 22.52 -9.00 -1.75
N VAL A 98 21.77 -9.81 -1.00
CA VAL A 98 22.30 -11.02 -0.35
C VAL A 98 22.32 -12.16 -1.36
N LEU A 99 23.46 -12.80 -1.52
CA LEU A 99 23.65 -13.90 -2.47
C LEU A 99 23.65 -15.24 -1.75
N ILE A 100 22.86 -16.19 -2.26
CA ILE A 100 22.81 -17.55 -1.75
C ILE A 100 23.01 -18.54 -2.90
N ASP A 101 23.86 -19.54 -2.68
CA ASP A 101 24.10 -20.63 -3.64
C ASP A 101 22.84 -21.48 -3.85
N GLY A 102 22.57 -21.85 -5.12
CA GLY A 102 21.36 -22.60 -5.48
C GLY A 102 21.25 -23.96 -4.77
N ARG A 103 22.38 -24.68 -4.57
CA ARG A 103 22.37 -25.97 -3.86
C ARG A 103 22.11 -25.81 -2.36
N GLU A 104 22.59 -24.73 -1.78
CA GLU A 104 22.26 -24.38 -0.40
C GLU A 104 20.77 -24.04 -0.29
N TRP A 105 20.23 -23.26 -1.24
CA TRP A 105 18.82 -22.92 -1.28
C TRP A 105 17.89 -24.12 -1.43
N GLU A 106 18.29 -25.14 -2.16
CA GLU A 106 17.53 -26.42 -2.26
C GLU A 106 17.33 -27.05 -0.89
N LYS A 107 18.37 -27.07 -0.03
CA LYS A 107 18.27 -27.60 1.34
C LYS A 107 17.36 -26.76 2.22
N VAL A 108 17.50 -25.43 2.15
CA VAL A 108 16.61 -24.50 2.86
C VAL A 108 15.16 -24.69 2.41
N SER A 109 14.94 -24.78 1.12
CA SER A 109 13.61 -24.98 0.54
C SER A 109 12.97 -26.30 0.99
N ALA A 110 13.71 -27.40 1.02
CA ALA A 110 13.20 -28.69 1.50
C ALA A 110 12.75 -28.61 2.98
N GLY A 111 13.55 -27.95 3.82
CA GLY A 111 13.19 -27.74 5.23
C GLY A 111 11.97 -26.84 5.42
N LEU A 112 11.83 -25.79 4.61
CA LEU A 112 10.65 -24.90 4.66
C LEU A 112 9.39 -25.59 4.11
N VAL A 113 9.51 -26.49 3.13
CA VAL A 113 8.39 -27.31 2.65
C VAL A 113 7.92 -28.26 3.76
N GLN A 114 8.83 -28.98 4.41
CA GLN A 114 8.51 -29.86 5.55
C GLN A 114 7.78 -29.04 6.64
N ARG A 115 8.29 -27.85 6.96
CA ARG A 115 7.70 -26.99 7.98
C ARG A 115 6.31 -26.52 7.60
N ALA A 116 6.07 -26.12 6.36
CA ALA A 116 4.75 -25.70 5.88
C ALA A 116 3.73 -26.84 5.96
N GLU A 117 4.12 -28.07 5.60
CA GLU A 117 3.27 -29.26 5.76
C GLU A 117 2.99 -29.57 7.24
N LEU A 118 3.99 -29.44 8.11
CA LEU A 118 3.81 -29.62 9.55
C LEU A 118 2.81 -28.61 10.11
N LEU A 119 2.95 -27.32 9.80
CA LEU A 119 2.06 -26.26 10.26
C LEU A 119 0.62 -26.45 9.75
N GLU A 120 0.45 -26.91 8.51
CA GLU A 120 -0.86 -27.30 7.97
C GLU A 120 -1.52 -28.40 8.82
N LYS A 121 -0.77 -29.47 9.16
CA LYS A 121 -1.29 -30.55 9.99
C LYS A 121 -1.62 -30.10 11.41
N ILE A 122 -0.80 -29.23 12.01
CA ILE A 122 -1.03 -28.67 13.35
C ILE A 122 -2.34 -27.89 13.39
N VAL A 123 -2.56 -26.97 12.47
CA VAL A 123 -3.80 -26.15 12.47
C VAL A 123 -5.03 -27.00 12.14
N ALA A 124 -4.90 -27.97 11.24
CA ALA A 124 -5.97 -28.89 10.92
C ALA A 124 -6.37 -29.74 12.13
N ASP A 125 -5.42 -30.17 12.94
CA ASP A 125 -5.68 -30.90 14.19
C ASP A 125 -6.33 -29.99 15.24
N ILE A 126 -5.80 -28.80 15.47
CA ILE A 126 -6.31 -27.85 16.47
C ILE A 126 -7.78 -27.47 16.22
N TYR A 127 -8.18 -27.29 14.96
CA TYR A 127 -9.57 -26.95 14.60
C TYR A 127 -10.42 -28.17 14.26
N GLY A 128 -9.81 -29.39 14.25
CA GLY A 128 -10.45 -30.67 13.97
C GLY A 128 -10.51 -31.58 15.19
N ASP A 129 -9.79 -32.69 15.13
CA ASP A 129 -9.85 -33.78 16.11
C ASP A 129 -9.09 -33.51 17.42
N ASN A 130 -8.23 -32.49 17.43
CA ASN A 130 -7.45 -32.03 18.59
C ASN A 130 -6.60 -33.13 19.25
N THR A 131 -6.02 -33.99 18.42
CA THR A 131 -5.23 -35.16 18.86
C THR A 131 -3.97 -34.74 19.61
N LEU A 132 -3.32 -33.64 19.20
CA LEU A 132 -2.11 -33.15 19.87
C LEU A 132 -2.35 -32.82 21.35
N VAL A 133 -3.52 -32.27 21.68
CA VAL A 133 -3.89 -31.99 23.07
C VAL A 133 -4.34 -33.25 23.79
N ARG A 134 -5.16 -34.06 23.15
CA ARG A 134 -5.65 -35.33 23.72
C ARG A 134 -4.51 -36.28 24.07
N ASP A 135 -3.51 -36.37 23.20
CA ASP A 135 -2.37 -37.30 23.37
C ASP A 135 -1.24 -36.69 24.22
N GLY A 136 -1.46 -35.45 24.76
CA GLY A 136 -0.53 -34.80 25.69
C GLY A 136 0.73 -34.20 25.05
N ILE A 137 0.76 -34.10 23.74
CA ILE A 137 1.89 -33.51 22.97
C ILE A 137 1.89 -31.99 23.10
N LEU A 138 0.69 -31.38 23.06
CA LEU A 138 0.50 -29.93 23.21
C LEU A 138 -0.32 -29.64 24.47
N PRO A 139 0.19 -28.82 25.40
CA PRO A 139 -0.58 -28.43 26.59
C PRO A 139 -1.90 -27.73 26.23
N PRO A 140 -3.05 -28.13 26.86
CA PRO A 140 -4.36 -27.52 26.56
C PRO A 140 -4.38 -25.98 26.69
N ALA A 141 -3.60 -25.43 27.63
CA ALA A 141 -3.53 -24.01 27.87
C ALA A 141 -3.01 -23.22 26.66
N LEU A 142 -2.09 -23.79 25.87
CA LEU A 142 -1.55 -23.15 24.69
C LEU A 142 -2.57 -23.00 23.56
N VAL A 143 -3.62 -23.79 23.56
CA VAL A 143 -4.76 -23.65 22.64
C VAL A 143 -5.87 -22.83 23.30
N ALA A 144 -6.34 -23.24 24.46
CA ALA A 144 -7.55 -22.68 25.07
C ALA A 144 -7.40 -21.23 25.55
N SER A 145 -6.20 -20.82 25.99
CA SER A 145 -5.90 -19.47 26.46
C SER A 145 -5.30 -18.57 25.38
N ASN A 146 -5.12 -19.11 24.17
CA ASN A 146 -4.51 -18.37 23.06
C ASN A 146 -5.53 -17.40 22.44
N PRO A 147 -5.27 -16.09 22.37
CA PRO A 147 -6.19 -15.12 21.77
C PRO A 147 -6.41 -15.33 20.27
N GLU A 148 -5.48 -16.03 19.60
CA GLU A 148 -5.59 -16.37 18.17
C GLU A 148 -6.45 -17.63 17.92
N PHE A 149 -6.88 -18.34 18.99
CA PHE A 149 -7.79 -19.48 18.88
C PHE A 149 -9.22 -18.99 18.72
N LEU A 150 -9.71 -19.01 17.51
CA LEU A 150 -11.04 -18.54 17.13
C LEU A 150 -12.08 -19.66 17.31
N ARG A 151 -12.71 -19.75 18.48
CA ARG A 151 -13.67 -20.80 18.85
C ARG A 151 -14.82 -21.02 17.84
N PRO A 152 -15.39 -19.96 17.21
CA PRO A 152 -16.45 -20.12 16.20
C PRO A 152 -16.05 -20.94 14.96
N LEU A 153 -14.75 -21.17 14.76
CA LEU A 153 -14.22 -21.89 13.61
C LEU A 153 -13.88 -23.37 13.87
N VAL A 154 -14.08 -23.85 15.13
CA VAL A 154 -13.86 -25.27 15.44
C VAL A 154 -14.83 -26.13 14.63
N GLY A 155 -14.29 -27.12 13.90
CA GLY A 155 -15.04 -28.01 13.01
C GLY A 155 -15.36 -27.42 11.63
N VAL A 156 -15.02 -26.13 11.36
CA VAL A 156 -15.16 -25.52 10.02
C VAL A 156 -13.98 -25.93 9.15
N LYS A 157 -14.24 -26.76 8.15
CA LYS A 157 -13.22 -27.23 7.21
C LYS A 157 -13.10 -26.29 6.02
N PRO A 158 -11.88 -25.86 5.63
CA PRO A 158 -11.68 -25.09 4.41
C PRO A 158 -12.17 -25.82 3.17
N VAL A 159 -12.84 -25.10 2.26
CA VAL A 159 -13.45 -25.69 1.05
C VAL A 159 -12.43 -26.37 0.12
N ASN A 160 -11.24 -25.77 0.02
CA ASN A 160 -10.13 -26.31 -0.77
C ASN A 160 -9.34 -27.41 -0.05
N GLY A 161 -9.75 -27.82 1.16
CA GLY A 161 -9.11 -28.86 1.98
C GLY A 161 -7.84 -28.40 2.70
N HIS A 162 -7.44 -27.12 2.61
CA HIS A 162 -6.20 -26.60 3.18
C HIS A 162 -6.43 -25.32 4.00
N TYR A 163 -5.86 -25.27 5.20
CA TYR A 163 -5.85 -24.08 6.04
C TYR A 163 -4.81 -23.06 5.57
N LEU A 164 -3.66 -23.54 5.09
CA LEU A 164 -2.53 -22.73 4.66
C LEU A 164 -2.33 -22.83 3.15
N ASN A 165 -2.28 -21.69 2.50
CA ASN A 165 -2.02 -21.57 1.07
C ASN A 165 -0.85 -20.61 0.77
N PHE A 166 -0.52 -19.71 1.71
CA PHE A 166 0.55 -18.73 1.57
C PHE A 166 1.17 -18.45 2.94
N CYS A 167 2.46 -18.78 3.11
CA CYS A 167 3.18 -18.59 4.36
C CYS A 167 4.45 -17.76 4.13
N SER A 168 4.99 -17.17 5.20
CA SER A 168 6.38 -16.73 5.19
C SER A 168 7.11 -17.19 6.44
N PHE A 169 8.41 -17.33 6.30
CA PHE A 169 9.30 -17.78 7.36
C PHE A 169 10.39 -16.73 7.55
N GLU A 170 10.66 -16.39 8.78
CA GLU A 170 11.84 -15.62 9.13
C GLU A 170 12.95 -16.60 9.48
N ILE A 171 14.04 -16.57 8.71
CA ILE A 171 15.19 -17.45 8.91
C ILE A 171 16.46 -16.63 9.10
N GLY A 172 17.41 -17.17 9.83
CA GLY A 172 18.72 -16.58 10.05
C GLY A 172 19.78 -17.65 10.12
N ARG A 173 21.00 -17.30 9.79
CA ARG A 173 22.15 -18.19 9.92
C ARG A 173 22.84 -17.93 11.27
N GLY A 174 22.99 -18.99 12.06
CA GLY A 174 23.67 -18.93 13.34
C GLY A 174 25.20 -18.92 13.22
N PRO A 175 25.92 -18.81 14.36
CA PRO A 175 27.40 -18.81 14.39
C PRO A 175 28.02 -20.09 13.86
N ASP A 176 27.30 -21.20 13.92
CA ASP A 176 27.69 -22.51 13.38
C ASP A 176 27.59 -22.60 11.85
N GLY A 177 27.03 -21.56 11.20
CA GLY A 177 26.79 -21.48 9.77
C GLY A 177 25.55 -22.22 9.29
N ASN A 178 24.72 -22.77 10.20
CA ASN A 178 23.47 -23.43 9.87
C ASN A 178 22.29 -22.43 9.87
N TRP A 179 21.29 -22.74 9.04
CA TRP A 179 20.04 -21.96 8.99
C TRP A 179 19.07 -22.40 10.10
N TRP A 180 18.44 -21.42 10.73
CA TRP A 180 17.46 -21.57 11.79
C TRP A 180 16.18 -20.81 11.42
N VAL A 181 15.01 -21.37 11.79
CA VAL A 181 13.74 -20.67 11.70
C VAL A 181 13.54 -19.86 12.97
N LEU A 182 13.39 -18.55 12.80
CA LEU A 182 13.22 -17.57 13.88
C LEU A 182 11.73 -17.33 14.19
N ALA A 183 10.88 -17.34 13.15
CA ALA A 183 9.43 -17.16 13.28
C ALA A 183 8.69 -17.69 12.04
N ASP A 184 7.46 -18.15 12.28
CA ASP A 184 6.48 -18.50 11.26
C ASP A 184 5.47 -17.37 11.08
N ARG A 185 5.01 -17.14 9.85
CA ARG A 185 3.97 -16.18 9.50
C ARG A 185 2.94 -16.88 8.63
N THR A 186 1.78 -17.13 9.18
CA THR A 186 0.71 -17.98 8.59
C THR A 186 -0.64 -17.29 8.55
N GLN A 187 -0.82 -16.20 9.27
CA GLN A 187 -2.10 -15.50 9.29
C GLN A 187 -2.32 -14.67 8.01
N ALA A 188 -1.54 -13.63 7.85
CA ALA A 188 -1.58 -12.72 6.69
C ALA A 188 -0.17 -12.20 6.38
N PRO A 189 0.77 -13.08 5.96
CA PRO A 189 2.17 -12.71 5.81
C PRO A 189 2.36 -11.62 4.76
N SER A 190 3.03 -10.52 5.14
CA SER A 190 3.35 -9.37 4.30
C SER A 190 4.81 -9.40 3.82
N GLY A 191 5.08 -8.68 2.74
CA GLY A 191 6.43 -8.48 2.22
C GLY A 191 6.72 -9.09 0.86
N ALA A 192 5.86 -9.96 0.33
CA ALA A 192 6.08 -10.59 -0.98
C ALA A 192 6.11 -9.57 -2.13
N GLY A 193 5.28 -8.52 -2.06
CA GLY A 193 5.30 -7.43 -3.01
C GLY A 193 6.56 -6.56 -2.87
N PHE A 194 7.03 -6.35 -1.65
CA PHE A 194 8.29 -5.65 -1.42
C PHE A 194 9.50 -6.46 -1.91
N ALA A 195 9.46 -7.80 -1.87
CA ALA A 195 10.50 -8.63 -2.47
C ALA A 195 10.58 -8.43 -4.01
N LEU A 196 9.43 -8.30 -4.69
CA LEU A 196 9.39 -7.96 -6.12
C LEU A 196 9.96 -6.56 -6.39
N GLU A 197 9.57 -5.56 -5.61
CA GLU A 197 10.05 -4.18 -5.79
C GLU A 197 11.55 -4.06 -5.50
N ASN A 198 12.06 -4.73 -4.46
CA ASN A 198 13.50 -4.82 -4.20
C ASN A 198 14.23 -5.42 -5.40
N ARG A 199 13.72 -6.54 -5.97
CA ARG A 199 14.29 -7.17 -7.16
C ARG A 199 14.35 -6.22 -8.34
N VAL A 200 13.28 -5.45 -8.60
CA VAL A 200 13.24 -4.47 -9.70
C VAL A 200 14.22 -3.32 -9.45
N ALA A 201 14.25 -2.77 -8.23
CA ALA A 201 15.14 -1.67 -7.87
C ALA A 201 16.62 -2.08 -7.97
N THR A 202 16.98 -3.22 -7.39
CA THR A 202 18.36 -3.75 -7.40
C THR A 202 18.80 -4.12 -8.82
N THR A 203 17.91 -4.74 -9.61
CA THR A 203 18.21 -5.06 -11.02
C THR A 203 18.43 -3.79 -11.85
N ARG A 204 17.75 -2.68 -11.58
CA ARG A 204 17.97 -1.40 -12.27
C ARG A 204 19.32 -0.76 -11.91
N ALA A 205 19.78 -0.94 -10.68
CA ALA A 205 21.09 -0.47 -10.23
C ALA A 205 22.24 -1.32 -10.82
N LEU A 206 22.06 -2.64 -10.85
CA LEU A 206 23.08 -3.65 -11.16
C LEU A 206 22.67 -4.53 -12.36
N SER A 207 22.12 -3.92 -13.43
CA SER A 207 21.51 -4.64 -14.56
C SER A 207 22.49 -5.51 -15.35
N ASP A 208 23.70 -5.05 -15.52
CA ASP A 208 24.81 -5.76 -16.15
C ASP A 208 25.19 -7.00 -15.35
N ILE A 209 25.46 -6.83 -14.07
CA ILE A 209 25.82 -7.91 -13.15
C ILE A 209 24.70 -8.95 -13.04
N TYR A 210 23.44 -8.48 -12.87
CA TYR A 210 22.28 -9.37 -12.81
C TYR A 210 22.07 -10.17 -14.11
N GLY A 211 22.41 -9.57 -15.26
CA GLY A 211 22.33 -10.24 -16.56
C GLY A 211 23.37 -11.36 -16.75
N GLU A 212 24.55 -11.20 -16.15
CA GLU A 212 25.65 -12.19 -16.22
C GLU A 212 25.48 -13.31 -15.20
N MET A 213 24.90 -13.02 -14.03
CA MET A 213 24.65 -13.98 -12.98
C MET A 213 23.34 -14.75 -13.24
N HIS A 214 23.37 -16.07 -13.09
CA HIS A 214 22.19 -16.93 -13.27
C HIS A 214 21.25 -16.87 -12.06
N VAL A 215 20.64 -15.68 -11.84
CA VAL A 215 19.72 -15.43 -10.70
C VAL A 215 18.33 -15.97 -11.00
N HIS A 216 17.78 -16.75 -10.10
CA HIS A 216 16.40 -17.27 -10.21
C HIS A 216 15.37 -16.13 -10.24
N ARG A 217 14.34 -16.28 -11.10
CA ARG A 217 13.28 -15.30 -11.29
C ARG A 217 12.14 -15.50 -10.28
N LEU A 218 11.57 -14.39 -9.77
CA LEU A 218 10.44 -14.45 -8.84
C LEU A 218 9.08 -14.66 -9.53
N ALA A 219 9.00 -14.34 -10.82
CA ALA A 219 7.74 -14.38 -11.58
C ALA A 219 7.07 -15.75 -11.59
N SER A 220 7.87 -16.85 -11.68
CA SER A 220 7.35 -18.22 -11.68
C SER A 220 6.59 -18.56 -10.39
N PHE A 221 7.09 -18.12 -9.24
CA PHE A 221 6.42 -18.29 -7.95
C PHE A 221 5.04 -17.65 -7.92
N PHE A 222 4.96 -16.38 -8.34
CA PHE A 222 3.69 -15.65 -8.38
C PHE A 222 2.73 -16.20 -9.42
N GLY A 223 3.25 -16.67 -10.57
CA GLY A 223 2.45 -17.36 -11.59
C GLY A 223 1.83 -18.65 -11.08
N ALA A 224 2.62 -19.48 -10.42
CA ALA A 224 2.14 -20.72 -9.82
C ALA A 224 1.09 -20.48 -8.72
N PHE A 225 1.31 -19.49 -7.86
CA PHE A 225 0.34 -19.12 -6.84
C PHE A 225 -0.97 -18.57 -7.44
N ARG A 226 -0.87 -17.68 -8.45
CA ARG A 226 -2.05 -17.19 -9.19
C ARG A 226 -2.86 -18.34 -9.77
N ASN A 227 -2.19 -19.31 -10.42
CA ASN A 227 -2.86 -20.46 -11.02
C ASN A 227 -3.51 -21.35 -9.94
N ALA A 228 -2.88 -21.53 -8.78
CA ALA A 228 -3.47 -22.24 -7.65
C ALA A 228 -4.76 -21.55 -7.15
N LEU A 229 -4.75 -20.22 -7.00
CA LEU A 229 -5.95 -19.48 -6.60
C LEU A 229 -7.06 -19.56 -7.66
N GLN A 230 -6.72 -19.55 -8.96
CA GLN A 230 -7.70 -19.74 -10.04
C GLN A 230 -8.36 -21.13 -9.97
N ALA A 231 -7.58 -22.17 -9.62
CA ALA A 231 -8.11 -23.52 -9.47
C ALA A 231 -9.06 -23.69 -8.28
N HIS A 232 -9.03 -22.78 -7.31
CA HIS A 232 -9.97 -22.80 -6.16
C HIS A 232 -11.34 -22.20 -6.47
N LYS A 233 -11.57 -21.60 -7.62
CA LYS A 233 -12.89 -21.14 -8.06
C LYS A 233 -13.81 -22.34 -8.25
N ARG A 234 -15.01 -22.24 -7.67
CA ARG A 234 -16.04 -23.31 -7.80
C ARG A 234 -16.92 -23.11 -9.03
N TYR A 235 -17.18 -21.83 -9.38
CA TYR A 235 -18.02 -21.46 -10.49
C TYR A 235 -17.25 -20.55 -11.46
N PRO A 236 -17.58 -20.59 -12.78
CA PRO A 236 -16.89 -19.76 -13.77
C PRO A 236 -17.00 -18.26 -13.51
N ASP A 237 -18.11 -17.82 -12.90
CA ASP A 237 -18.39 -16.41 -12.57
C ASP A 237 -17.79 -15.96 -11.22
N ASP A 238 -17.25 -16.89 -10.42
CA ASP A 238 -16.54 -16.56 -9.19
C ASP A 238 -15.33 -15.65 -9.47
N ARG A 239 -15.15 -14.65 -8.63
CA ARG A 239 -14.00 -13.71 -8.68
C ARG A 239 -13.02 -14.02 -7.60
N ILE A 240 -11.76 -13.65 -7.87
CA ILE A 240 -10.68 -13.66 -6.89
C ILE A 240 -10.42 -12.22 -6.47
N ALA A 241 -10.30 -11.99 -5.17
CA ALA A 241 -10.00 -10.67 -4.64
C ALA A 241 -8.94 -10.72 -3.52
N VAL A 242 -8.23 -9.61 -3.37
CA VAL A 242 -7.38 -9.32 -2.20
C VAL A 242 -8.20 -8.46 -1.25
N LEU A 243 -8.41 -8.93 -0.02
CA LEU A 243 -9.10 -8.19 1.04
C LEU A 243 -8.08 -7.40 1.86
N THR A 244 -8.12 -6.08 1.76
CA THR A 244 -7.24 -5.16 2.49
C THR A 244 -7.98 -4.46 3.63
N PRO A 245 -7.30 -4.11 4.74
CA PRO A 245 -7.86 -3.23 5.76
C PRO A 245 -7.91 -1.75 5.36
N GLY A 246 -7.48 -1.42 4.14
CA GLY A 246 -7.54 -0.06 3.58
C GLY A 246 -6.23 0.73 3.63
N PRO A 247 -6.23 1.97 3.09
CA PRO A 247 -5.01 2.76 2.88
C PRO A 247 -4.32 3.24 4.17
N ALA A 248 -4.98 3.14 5.32
CA ALA A 248 -4.35 3.40 6.62
C ALA A 248 -3.39 2.27 7.06
N ASN A 249 -3.43 1.10 6.41
CA ASN A 249 -2.54 -0.01 6.75
C ASN A 249 -1.09 0.25 6.31
N GLU A 250 -0.12 -0.18 7.12
CA GLU A 250 1.31 -0.01 6.88
C GLU A 250 1.77 -0.60 5.53
N THR A 251 1.18 -1.71 5.12
CA THR A 251 1.53 -2.48 3.92
C THR A 251 0.53 -2.33 2.77
N TYR A 252 -0.33 -1.30 2.81
CA TYR A 252 -1.35 -1.09 1.77
C TYR A 252 -0.77 -0.99 0.36
N PHE A 253 0.40 -0.36 0.22
CA PHE A 253 1.12 -0.33 -1.06
C PHE A 253 1.31 -1.74 -1.62
N GLU A 254 1.79 -2.68 -0.79
CA GLU A 254 1.98 -4.07 -1.19
C GLU A 254 0.67 -4.73 -1.64
N HIS A 255 -0.44 -4.47 -0.92
CA HIS A 255 -1.74 -5.06 -1.25
C HIS A 255 -2.22 -4.60 -2.64
N ALA A 256 -2.13 -3.31 -2.91
CA ALA A 256 -2.50 -2.72 -4.21
C ALA A 256 -1.56 -3.20 -5.33
N TYR A 257 -0.26 -3.27 -5.05
CA TYR A 257 0.75 -3.72 -6.00
C TYR A 257 0.53 -5.18 -6.43
N ILE A 258 0.37 -6.10 -5.46
CA ILE A 258 0.15 -7.52 -5.72
C ILE A 258 -1.21 -7.75 -6.42
N ALA A 259 -2.28 -7.08 -5.98
CA ALA A 259 -3.58 -7.20 -6.62
C ALA A 259 -3.48 -6.84 -8.11
N ARG A 260 -2.83 -5.73 -8.44
CA ARG A 260 -2.55 -5.31 -9.82
C ARG A 260 -1.65 -6.29 -10.58
N TYR A 261 -0.56 -6.74 -9.95
CA TYR A 261 0.41 -7.66 -10.56
C TYR A 261 -0.22 -9.00 -10.94
N LEU A 262 -1.11 -9.54 -10.10
CA LEU A 262 -1.79 -10.82 -10.33
C LEU A 262 -3.12 -10.66 -11.09
N GLY A 263 -3.61 -9.44 -11.30
CA GLY A 263 -4.88 -9.16 -11.96
C GLY A 263 -6.10 -9.49 -11.10
N PHE A 264 -6.00 -9.32 -9.76
CA PHE A 264 -7.10 -9.52 -8.81
C PHE A 264 -7.76 -8.19 -8.43
N MET A 265 -9.01 -8.28 -7.95
CA MET A 265 -9.69 -7.13 -7.37
C MET A 265 -9.06 -6.79 -6.01
N LEU A 266 -8.84 -5.50 -5.74
CA LEU A 266 -8.51 -5.01 -4.40
C LEU A 266 -9.80 -4.52 -3.75
N LEU A 267 -10.16 -5.10 -2.61
CA LEU A 267 -11.41 -4.83 -1.91
C LEU A 267 -11.16 -4.58 -0.41
N GLU A 268 -12.02 -3.75 0.18
CA GLU A 268 -12.13 -3.58 1.63
C GLU A 268 -13.39 -4.30 2.15
N GLY A 269 -13.52 -4.46 3.46
CA GLY A 269 -14.68 -5.15 4.04
C GLY A 269 -16.02 -4.51 3.69
N GLU A 270 -16.04 -3.20 3.52
CA GLU A 270 -17.23 -2.43 3.11
C GLU A 270 -17.67 -2.69 1.66
N ASP A 271 -16.76 -3.10 0.78
CA ASP A 271 -17.10 -3.49 -0.59
C ASP A 271 -17.89 -4.80 -0.65
N LEU A 272 -17.85 -5.59 0.43
CA LEU A 272 -18.40 -6.92 0.50
C LEU A 272 -19.74 -6.94 1.24
N THR A 273 -20.54 -7.94 0.94
CA THR A 273 -21.77 -8.28 1.65
C THR A 273 -22.02 -9.79 1.55
N VAL A 274 -22.72 -10.37 2.51
CA VAL A 274 -23.10 -11.77 2.47
C VAL A 274 -24.59 -11.88 2.16
N VAL A 275 -24.91 -12.57 1.07
CA VAL A 275 -26.29 -12.80 0.62
C VAL A 275 -26.48 -14.27 0.31
N ASN A 276 -27.45 -14.92 0.95
CA ASN A 276 -27.72 -16.35 0.80
C ASN A 276 -26.45 -17.20 1.00
N ASP A 277 -25.73 -16.93 2.09
CA ASP A 277 -24.49 -17.58 2.50
C ASP A 277 -23.32 -17.43 1.50
N ARG A 278 -23.41 -16.54 0.52
CA ARG A 278 -22.33 -16.24 -0.42
C ARG A 278 -21.79 -14.84 -0.21
N VAL A 279 -20.46 -14.72 -0.26
CA VAL A 279 -19.81 -13.42 -0.27
C VAL A 279 -19.94 -12.80 -1.64
N MET A 280 -20.47 -11.58 -1.67
CA MET A 280 -20.72 -10.80 -2.88
C MET A 280 -19.96 -9.47 -2.78
N VAL A 281 -19.42 -8.99 -3.89
CA VAL A 281 -18.90 -7.63 -4.00
C VAL A 281 -19.98 -6.70 -4.57
N ARG A 282 -20.14 -5.52 -3.94
CA ARG A 282 -21.00 -4.45 -4.46
C ARG A 282 -20.31 -3.79 -5.63
N THR A 283 -20.96 -3.80 -6.79
CA THR A 283 -20.43 -3.16 -7.99
C THR A 283 -21.48 -2.27 -8.64
N VAL A 284 -21.03 -1.34 -9.47
CA VAL A 284 -21.92 -0.47 -10.25
C VAL A 284 -22.84 -1.25 -11.22
N ALA A 285 -22.57 -2.53 -11.46
CA ALA A 285 -23.40 -3.44 -12.24
C ALA A 285 -24.14 -4.48 -11.35
N GLY A 286 -24.39 -4.16 -10.08
CA GLY A 286 -25.02 -5.01 -9.08
C GLY A 286 -24.03 -5.95 -8.37
N LEU A 287 -24.59 -6.86 -7.56
CA LEU A 287 -23.80 -7.81 -6.76
C LEU A 287 -23.14 -8.86 -7.63
N LYS A 288 -21.87 -9.15 -7.35
CA LYS A 288 -21.09 -10.18 -8.04
C LYS A 288 -20.42 -11.12 -7.05
N PRO A 289 -20.39 -12.45 -7.31
CA PRO A 289 -19.88 -13.42 -6.36
C PRO A 289 -18.35 -13.36 -6.24
N ILE A 290 -17.85 -13.53 -5.01
CA ILE A 290 -16.45 -13.76 -4.67
C ILE A 290 -16.32 -15.22 -4.22
N GLY A 291 -15.56 -16.01 -4.96
CA GLY A 291 -15.31 -17.42 -4.62
C GLY A 291 -13.99 -17.65 -3.89
N VAL A 292 -13.01 -16.76 -4.13
CA VAL A 292 -11.68 -16.84 -3.49
C VAL A 292 -11.28 -15.47 -2.97
N LEU A 293 -10.90 -15.41 -1.69
CA LEU A 293 -10.54 -14.18 -1.00
C LEU A 293 -9.17 -14.31 -0.34
N TRP A 294 -8.17 -13.62 -0.88
CA TRP A 294 -6.86 -13.53 -0.25
C TRP A 294 -6.85 -12.36 0.74
N ARG A 295 -7.03 -12.68 2.03
CA ARG A 295 -7.10 -11.67 3.07
C ARG A 295 -5.73 -11.15 3.49
N ARG A 296 -5.69 -9.85 3.77
CA ARG A 296 -4.52 -9.13 4.30
C ARG A 296 -4.81 -8.47 5.64
N LEU A 297 -5.94 -8.77 6.25
CA LEU A 297 -6.33 -8.35 7.60
C LEU A 297 -6.25 -9.53 8.57
N ASP A 298 -6.08 -9.26 9.84
CA ASP A 298 -6.06 -10.27 10.87
C ASP A 298 -7.41 -10.99 10.99
N ALA A 299 -7.37 -12.29 11.26
CA ALA A 299 -8.56 -13.14 11.24
C ALA A 299 -9.65 -12.67 12.21
N SER A 300 -9.27 -12.16 13.39
CA SER A 300 -10.20 -11.66 14.39
C SER A 300 -11.07 -10.50 13.89
N TYR A 301 -10.59 -9.71 12.92
CA TYR A 301 -11.34 -8.59 12.34
C TYR A 301 -12.19 -8.96 11.12
N ALA A 302 -12.17 -10.23 10.69
CA ALA A 302 -12.84 -10.63 9.44
C ALA A 302 -14.38 -10.55 9.51
N ASP A 303 -14.97 -10.77 10.71
CA ASP A 303 -16.43 -10.76 10.91
C ASP A 303 -16.78 -10.09 12.23
N PRO A 304 -17.45 -8.91 12.23
CA PRO A 304 -17.86 -8.25 13.47
C PRO A 304 -18.97 -8.97 14.23
N LEU A 305 -19.73 -9.86 13.58
CA LEU A 305 -20.85 -10.56 14.24
C LEU A 305 -20.39 -11.74 15.10
N GLU A 306 -19.34 -12.44 14.67
CA GLU A 306 -18.94 -13.68 15.33
C GLU A 306 -17.53 -13.64 15.93
N LEU A 307 -16.68 -12.66 15.56
CA LEU A 307 -15.28 -12.59 15.99
C LEU A 307 -15.04 -11.33 16.84
N ASN A 308 -14.75 -10.20 16.23
CA ASN A 308 -14.49 -8.96 16.97
C ASN A 308 -15.58 -7.92 16.69
N GLN A 309 -16.46 -7.72 17.63
CA GLN A 309 -17.60 -6.77 17.54
C GLN A 309 -17.19 -5.32 17.26
N ASN A 310 -15.94 -4.95 17.52
CA ASN A 310 -15.41 -3.60 17.26
C ASN A 310 -14.74 -3.49 15.86
N SER A 311 -14.85 -4.53 15.03
CA SER A 311 -14.26 -4.47 13.68
C SER A 311 -15.11 -3.61 12.76
N HIS A 312 -14.46 -2.57 12.18
CA HIS A 312 -15.02 -1.73 11.12
C HIS A 312 -14.44 -2.10 9.74
N ILE A 313 -13.53 -3.08 9.67
CA ILE A 313 -12.83 -3.49 8.44
C ILE A 313 -13.21 -4.91 7.97
N GLY A 314 -14.03 -5.61 8.74
CA GLY A 314 -14.55 -6.93 8.40
C GLY A 314 -15.90 -6.88 7.69
N THR A 315 -16.36 -8.05 7.23
CA THR A 315 -17.66 -8.19 6.55
C THR A 315 -18.59 -9.01 7.41
N PRO A 316 -19.75 -8.47 7.85
CA PRO A 316 -20.74 -9.22 8.60
C PRO A 316 -21.21 -10.48 7.89
N GLY A 317 -21.22 -11.63 8.59
CA GLY A 317 -21.64 -12.93 8.04
C GLY A 317 -20.53 -13.68 7.28
N MET A 318 -19.29 -13.23 7.31
CA MET A 318 -18.15 -13.91 6.66
C MET A 318 -17.98 -15.34 7.19
N VAL A 319 -18.07 -15.54 8.51
CA VAL A 319 -17.96 -16.87 9.15
C VAL A 319 -19.10 -17.79 8.72
N GLN A 320 -20.31 -17.25 8.56
CA GLN A 320 -21.46 -18.03 8.04
C GLN A 320 -21.19 -18.51 6.60
N ALA A 321 -20.67 -17.66 5.71
CA ALA A 321 -20.32 -18.04 4.35
C ALA A 321 -19.21 -19.13 4.33
N LEU A 322 -18.24 -19.08 5.25
CA LEU A 322 -17.22 -20.12 5.40
C LEU A 322 -17.83 -21.47 5.86
N ARG A 323 -18.74 -21.46 6.84
CA ARG A 323 -19.47 -22.68 7.27
C ARG A 323 -20.30 -23.29 6.17
N ALA A 324 -20.92 -22.45 5.36
CA ALA A 324 -21.68 -22.90 4.19
C ALA A 324 -20.81 -23.44 3.05
N GLY A 325 -19.48 -23.30 3.16
CA GLY A 325 -18.55 -23.74 2.13
C GLY A 325 -18.66 -23.00 0.80
N SER A 326 -19.07 -21.72 0.85
CA SER A 326 -19.25 -20.90 -0.35
C SER A 326 -18.05 -20.03 -0.70
N LEU A 327 -17.05 -19.94 0.19
CA LEU A 327 -15.87 -19.09 0.07
C LEU A 327 -14.60 -19.86 0.38
N THR A 328 -13.59 -19.74 -0.47
CA THR A 328 -12.21 -20.10 -0.14
C THR A 328 -11.49 -18.85 0.38
N ILE A 329 -11.06 -18.86 1.64
CA ILE A 329 -10.26 -17.77 2.21
C ILE A 329 -8.80 -18.19 2.38
N VAL A 330 -7.87 -17.32 2.05
CA VAL A 330 -6.43 -17.58 2.03
C VAL A 330 -5.72 -16.59 2.96
N ASN A 331 -5.03 -17.02 4.03
CA ASN A 331 -5.16 -18.35 4.68
C ASN A 331 -6.48 -18.42 5.47
N ALA A 332 -6.87 -19.62 5.87
CA ALA A 332 -8.06 -19.82 6.67
C ALA A 332 -8.01 -18.98 7.95
N LEU A 333 -9.18 -18.56 8.43
CA LEU A 333 -9.27 -17.85 9.71
C LEU A 333 -8.81 -18.77 10.85
N GLY A 334 -8.12 -18.20 11.84
CA GLY A 334 -7.58 -18.94 12.98
C GLY A 334 -6.15 -19.46 12.81
N THR A 335 -5.55 -19.33 11.63
CA THR A 335 -4.14 -19.74 11.39
C THR A 335 -3.13 -18.94 12.19
N GLY A 336 -3.51 -17.79 12.78
CA GLY A 336 -2.66 -16.97 13.65
C GLY A 336 -2.14 -17.70 14.89
N ILE A 337 -2.80 -18.76 15.34
CA ILE A 337 -2.36 -19.56 16.48
C ILE A 337 -0.96 -20.18 16.22
N LEU A 338 -0.62 -20.46 14.98
CA LEU A 338 0.67 -21.02 14.57
C LEU A 338 1.84 -20.03 14.70
N GLU A 339 1.56 -18.72 14.72
CA GLU A 339 2.59 -17.67 14.82
C GLU A 339 3.01 -17.38 16.26
N THR A 340 2.32 -17.98 17.23
CA THR A 340 2.59 -17.70 18.65
C THR A 340 3.90 -18.33 19.10
N ARG A 341 4.70 -17.56 19.83
CA ARG A 341 6.05 -17.95 20.26
C ARG A 341 6.10 -19.26 21.02
N ALA A 342 5.12 -19.50 21.87
CA ALA A 342 5.07 -20.72 22.69
C ALA A 342 4.97 -22.00 21.83
N LEU A 343 4.39 -21.95 20.63
CA LEU A 343 4.26 -23.11 19.76
C LEU A 343 5.64 -23.58 19.25
N LEU A 344 6.60 -22.67 19.06
CA LEU A 344 7.97 -23.02 18.64
C LEU A 344 8.63 -24.01 19.59
N ALA A 345 8.34 -23.95 20.90
CA ALA A 345 8.89 -24.87 21.88
C ALA A 345 8.45 -26.33 21.65
N PHE A 346 7.28 -26.54 21.05
CA PHE A 346 6.70 -27.87 20.82
C PHE A 346 6.88 -28.37 19.40
N THR A 347 7.22 -27.49 18.45
CA THR A 347 7.35 -27.83 17.02
C THR A 347 8.23 -29.05 16.75
N PRO A 348 9.42 -29.24 17.37
CA PRO A 348 10.24 -30.43 17.14
C PRO A 348 9.56 -31.73 17.58
N THR A 349 8.89 -31.71 18.72
CA THR A 349 8.16 -32.89 19.25
C THR A 349 6.94 -33.21 18.39
N ILE A 350 6.21 -32.18 17.96
CA ILE A 350 5.06 -32.32 17.06
C ILE A 350 5.50 -32.86 15.69
N CYS A 351 6.65 -32.42 15.16
CA CYS A 351 7.22 -32.94 13.90
C CYS A 351 7.42 -34.44 13.96
N ARG A 352 8.10 -34.92 14.99
CA ARG A 352 8.31 -36.36 15.19
C ARG A 352 7.00 -37.13 15.35
N HIS A 353 6.03 -36.55 16.06
CA HIS A 353 4.73 -37.21 16.30
C HIS A 353 3.88 -37.27 15.02
N MET A 354 3.79 -36.18 14.25
CA MET A 354 2.88 -36.09 13.10
C MET A 354 3.52 -36.52 11.76
N LEU A 355 4.83 -36.32 11.59
CA LEU A 355 5.55 -36.66 10.34
C LEU A 355 6.46 -37.88 10.49
N GLY A 356 6.81 -38.27 11.71
CA GLY A 356 7.79 -39.36 11.96
C GLY A 356 9.23 -38.93 11.66
N GLU A 357 9.51 -37.65 11.56
CA GLU A 357 10.81 -37.11 11.14
C GLU A 357 11.26 -36.01 12.09
N ASP A 358 12.58 -35.76 12.13
CA ASP A 358 13.11 -34.56 12.75
C ASP A 358 12.98 -33.35 11.81
N LEU A 359 13.01 -32.14 12.40
CA LEU A 359 13.00 -30.90 11.62
C LEU A 359 14.29 -30.79 10.77
N LEU A 360 14.14 -30.64 9.46
CA LEU A 360 15.26 -30.38 8.54
C LEU A 360 15.90 -28.99 8.78
N LEU A 361 15.07 -28.02 9.16
CA LEU A 361 15.51 -26.70 9.64
C LEU A 361 15.07 -26.54 11.10
N PRO A 362 16.02 -26.47 12.04
CA PRO A 362 15.70 -26.29 13.45
C PRO A 362 15.06 -24.93 13.70
N SER A 363 14.19 -24.87 14.71
CA SER A 363 13.72 -23.61 15.28
C SER A 363 14.74 -23.07 16.26
N ILE A 364 14.75 -21.73 16.44
CA ILE A 364 15.44 -21.11 17.55
C ILE A 364 14.99 -21.73 18.87
N ALA A 365 15.93 -22.02 19.76
CA ALA A 365 15.67 -22.69 21.03
C ALA A 365 14.71 -21.84 21.89
N THR A 366 13.55 -22.43 22.18
CA THR A 366 12.45 -21.73 22.85
C THR A 366 11.88 -22.62 23.96
N TRP A 367 11.59 -22.05 25.12
CA TRP A 367 11.02 -22.73 26.29
C TRP A 367 9.76 -22.03 26.76
N TRP A 368 8.65 -22.76 26.83
CA TRP A 368 7.43 -22.24 27.43
C TRP A 368 7.46 -22.34 28.96
N CYS A 369 7.42 -21.22 29.65
CA CYS A 369 7.60 -21.15 31.11
C CYS A 369 6.37 -21.68 31.89
N GLY A 370 5.30 -22.17 31.22
CA GLY A 370 4.20 -22.88 31.86
C GLY A 370 4.56 -24.23 32.45
N GLN A 371 5.63 -24.87 31.98
CA GLN A 371 6.17 -26.11 32.54
C GLN A 371 7.27 -25.79 33.57
N LYS A 372 7.28 -26.54 34.68
CA LYS A 372 8.19 -26.27 35.82
C LYS A 372 9.68 -26.42 35.43
N GLY A 373 10.03 -27.45 34.67
CA GLY A 373 11.41 -27.71 34.21
C GLY A 373 11.89 -26.62 33.28
N GLU A 374 11.06 -26.27 32.28
CA GLU A 374 11.38 -25.23 31.28
C GLU A 374 11.52 -23.85 31.92
N ARG A 375 10.64 -23.52 32.85
CA ARG A 375 10.71 -22.27 33.63
C ARG A 375 12.00 -22.17 34.43
N GLN A 376 12.42 -23.28 35.09
CA GLN A 376 13.67 -23.33 35.84
C GLN A 376 14.88 -23.15 34.91
N HIS A 377 14.87 -23.82 33.74
CA HIS A 377 15.92 -23.67 32.75
C HIS A 377 16.07 -22.22 32.28
N VAL A 378 14.95 -21.52 32.02
CA VAL A 378 14.97 -20.09 31.63
C VAL A 378 15.52 -19.23 32.78
N ALA A 379 15.15 -19.52 34.03
CA ALA A 379 15.64 -18.77 35.19
C ALA A 379 17.14 -18.95 35.41
N ASP A 380 17.65 -20.18 35.24
CA ASP A 380 19.07 -20.52 35.45
C ASP A 380 19.98 -19.95 34.33
N ASN A 381 19.41 -19.71 33.12
CA ASN A 381 20.13 -19.19 31.95
C ASN A 381 19.71 -17.79 31.54
N ILE A 382 19.16 -17.01 32.47
CA ILE A 382 18.49 -15.73 32.19
C ILE A 382 19.35 -14.76 31.37
N GLU A 383 20.66 -14.74 31.56
CA GLU A 383 21.59 -13.84 30.87
C GLU A 383 21.67 -14.09 29.36
N ARG A 384 21.31 -15.30 28.92
CA ARG A 384 21.34 -15.73 27.50
C ARG A 384 19.94 -15.79 26.90
N MET A 385 18.93 -15.29 27.61
CA MET A 385 17.53 -15.39 27.22
C MET A 385 16.91 -14.04 26.92
N VAL A 386 16.02 -14.03 25.95
CA VAL A 386 14.97 -13.02 25.80
C VAL A 386 13.69 -13.60 26.37
N ILE A 387 13.05 -12.89 27.28
CA ILE A 387 11.81 -13.32 27.92
C ILE A 387 10.69 -12.40 27.42
N GLY A 388 9.59 -12.98 27.01
CA GLY A 388 8.44 -12.22 26.53
C GLY A 388 7.13 -13.00 26.50
N PRO A 389 6.03 -12.38 26.02
CA PRO A 389 4.70 -12.99 26.02
C PRO A 389 4.63 -14.25 25.15
N ALA A 390 4.08 -15.32 25.70
CA ALA A 390 3.94 -16.64 25.06
C ALA A 390 3.05 -16.61 23.80
N TYR A 391 2.00 -15.78 23.84
CA TYR A 391 0.98 -15.71 22.80
C TYR A 391 1.19 -14.54 21.82
N SER A 392 2.30 -13.78 21.97
CA SER A 392 2.62 -12.71 21.03
C SER A 392 3.07 -13.28 19.68
N ARG A 393 2.62 -12.62 18.62
CA ARG A 393 3.07 -12.84 17.22
C ARG A 393 4.14 -11.84 16.77
N LEU A 394 4.38 -10.82 17.60
CA LEU A 394 5.36 -9.76 17.32
C LEU A 394 6.79 -10.25 17.55
N PRO A 395 7.80 -9.70 16.86
CA PRO A 395 9.20 -9.95 17.18
C PRO A 395 9.53 -9.59 18.63
N PHE A 396 10.55 -10.21 19.22
CA PHE A 396 10.93 -9.93 20.61
C PHE A 396 11.36 -8.47 20.84
N PHE A 397 11.89 -7.82 19.83
CA PHE A 397 12.45 -6.45 19.90
C PHE A 397 11.55 -5.46 19.15
N ASP A 398 10.23 -5.55 19.34
CA ASP A 398 9.32 -4.52 18.90
C ASP A 398 9.26 -3.34 19.90
N ASP A 399 8.76 -2.21 19.44
CA ASP A 399 8.61 -1.00 20.28
C ASP A 399 7.57 -1.16 21.42
N SER A 400 6.94 -2.35 21.58
CA SER A 400 5.92 -2.61 22.60
C SER A 400 6.48 -2.70 24.04
N GLY A 401 7.81 -2.87 24.17
CA GLY A 401 8.46 -2.97 25.47
C GLY A 401 8.07 -4.19 26.34
N GLN A 402 7.37 -5.15 25.74
CA GLN A 402 6.87 -6.33 26.46
C GLN A 402 7.90 -7.45 26.60
N SER A 403 9.06 -7.33 25.97
CA SER A 403 10.13 -8.32 26.03
C SER A 403 11.33 -7.77 26.79
N VAL A 404 11.99 -8.66 27.52
CA VAL A 404 13.12 -8.32 28.40
C VAL A 404 14.33 -9.14 27.98
N LEU A 405 15.44 -8.46 27.65
CA LEU A 405 16.74 -9.10 27.41
C LEU A 405 17.46 -9.33 28.75
N GLY A 406 17.72 -10.60 29.07
CA GLY A 406 18.28 -10.97 30.37
C GLY A 406 19.67 -10.40 30.64
N SER A 407 20.53 -10.28 29.62
CA SER A 407 21.86 -9.69 29.70
C SER A 407 21.87 -8.21 30.08
N SER A 408 20.77 -7.49 29.81
CA SER A 408 20.62 -6.07 30.13
C SER A 408 20.10 -5.80 31.54
N LEU A 409 19.74 -6.86 32.30
CA LEU A 409 19.14 -6.74 33.63
C LEU A 409 20.21 -6.57 34.74
N ARG A 410 19.97 -5.65 35.67
CA ARG A 410 20.71 -5.57 36.92
C ARG A 410 20.29 -6.70 37.87
N GLU A 411 21.15 -7.06 38.84
CA GLU A 411 20.89 -8.17 39.80
C GLU A 411 19.54 -8.05 40.55
N ALA A 412 19.12 -6.84 40.90
CA ALA A 412 17.82 -6.60 41.55
C ALA A 412 16.65 -6.92 40.59
N ALA A 413 16.79 -6.59 39.31
CA ALA A 413 15.80 -6.87 38.27
C ALA A 413 15.75 -8.36 37.93
N LYS A 414 16.86 -9.10 37.98
CA LYS A 414 16.88 -10.58 37.79
C LYS A 414 16.04 -11.31 38.82
N ARG A 415 16.01 -10.87 40.09
CA ARG A 415 15.11 -11.42 41.12
C ARG A 415 13.64 -11.16 40.80
N SER A 416 13.32 -9.93 40.39
CA SER A 416 11.97 -9.56 39.97
C SER A 416 11.47 -10.39 38.77
N VAL A 417 12.36 -10.71 37.81
CA VAL A 417 12.04 -11.61 36.69
C VAL A 417 11.78 -13.03 37.17
N GLY A 418 12.56 -13.55 38.13
CA GLY A 418 12.31 -14.87 38.74
C GLY A 418 10.92 -14.97 39.42
N GLU A 419 10.50 -13.94 40.12
CA GLU A 419 9.15 -13.83 40.69
C GLU A 419 8.07 -13.74 39.62
N TRP A 420 8.33 -12.96 38.56
CA TRP A 420 7.43 -12.84 37.40
C TRP A 420 7.28 -14.20 36.68
N LEU A 421 8.36 -14.92 36.41
CA LEU A 421 8.34 -16.27 35.86
C LEU A 421 7.56 -17.25 36.75
N ALA A 422 7.66 -17.11 38.09
CA ALA A 422 6.96 -17.97 39.02
C ALA A 422 5.45 -17.68 39.03
N SER A 423 5.05 -16.41 38.95
CA SER A 423 3.63 -16.00 39.02
C SER A 423 2.90 -16.12 37.67
N GLU A 424 3.54 -15.79 36.56
CA GLU A 424 2.90 -15.72 35.24
C GLU A 424 3.50 -16.66 34.19
N GLY A 425 4.29 -17.65 34.57
CA GLY A 425 5.04 -18.50 33.64
C GLY A 425 4.21 -19.08 32.49
N GLY A 426 2.92 -19.40 32.70
CA GLY A 426 2.03 -19.87 31.64
C GLY A 426 1.79 -18.89 30.51
N LYS A 427 2.06 -17.60 30.74
CA LYS A 427 1.94 -16.53 29.74
C LYS A 427 3.29 -16.11 29.14
N LEU A 428 4.39 -16.76 29.53
CA LEU A 428 5.74 -16.37 29.18
C LEU A 428 6.50 -17.46 28.43
N VAL A 429 7.40 -17.01 27.55
CA VAL A 429 8.44 -17.84 26.94
C VAL A 429 9.81 -17.23 27.20
N GLY A 430 10.82 -18.07 27.35
CA GLY A 430 12.22 -17.71 27.17
C GLY A 430 12.72 -18.22 25.82
N GLN A 431 13.47 -17.43 25.11
CA GLN A 431 14.09 -17.80 23.86
C GLN A 431 15.59 -17.48 23.92
N GLU A 432 16.44 -18.42 23.46
CA GLU A 432 17.87 -18.17 23.47
C GLU A 432 18.24 -17.05 22.51
N VAL A 433 19.11 -16.13 22.96
CA VAL A 433 19.65 -15.08 22.09
C VAL A 433 20.58 -15.73 21.06
N VAL A 434 20.24 -15.57 19.80
CA VAL A 434 21.06 -16.07 18.69
C VAL A 434 21.74 -14.92 17.98
N THR A 435 23.06 -15.03 17.86
CA THR A 435 23.85 -14.15 17.01
C THR A 435 23.65 -14.49 15.55
N LEU A 436 23.08 -13.56 14.79
CA LEU A 436 22.80 -13.75 13.37
C LEU A 436 24.03 -13.43 12.52
N SER A 437 24.10 -14.05 11.32
CA SER A 437 25.14 -13.75 10.33
C SER A 437 25.11 -12.29 9.88
N THR A 438 26.27 -11.81 9.41
CA THR A 438 26.39 -10.51 8.77
C THR A 438 26.45 -10.63 7.25
N THR A 439 26.04 -9.56 6.57
CA THR A 439 26.14 -9.40 5.11
C THR A 439 26.74 -8.05 4.77
N PRO A 440 27.41 -7.88 3.61
CA PRO A 440 27.90 -6.59 3.18
C PRO A 440 26.76 -5.59 2.95
N ALA A 441 26.89 -4.43 3.59
CA ALA A 441 26.02 -3.28 3.33
C ALA A 441 26.89 -2.07 2.92
N TYR A 442 26.47 -1.34 1.88
CA TYR A 442 27.18 -0.16 1.41
C TYR A 442 26.85 1.05 2.28
N SER A 443 27.85 1.66 2.87
CA SER A 443 27.72 2.85 3.72
C SER A 443 28.98 3.66 3.71
N GLY A 444 28.87 4.98 3.46
CA GLY A 444 30.01 5.90 3.49
C GLY A 444 31.14 5.51 2.54
N GLY A 445 30.84 5.12 1.31
CA GLY A 445 31.82 4.77 0.28
C GLY A 445 32.41 3.36 0.39
N ARG A 446 32.02 2.54 1.37
CA ARG A 446 32.60 1.21 1.60
C ARG A 446 31.57 0.18 2.00
N LEU A 447 31.92 -1.11 1.86
CA LEU A 447 31.17 -2.23 2.38
C LEU A 447 31.48 -2.42 3.87
N ILE A 448 30.44 -2.60 4.68
CA ILE A 448 30.53 -2.89 6.10
C ILE A 448 29.64 -4.09 6.44
N PRO A 449 30.07 -4.96 7.40
CA PRO A 449 29.25 -6.08 7.83
C PRO A 449 28.07 -5.57 8.66
N ARG A 450 26.87 -6.06 8.33
CA ARG A 450 25.63 -5.76 9.05
C ARG A 450 24.86 -7.05 9.33
N PRO A 451 24.28 -7.20 10.53
CA PRO A 451 23.49 -8.37 10.86
C PRO A 451 22.26 -8.47 9.95
N MET A 452 21.87 -9.69 9.62
CA MET A 452 20.75 -9.92 8.74
C MET A 452 19.86 -11.10 9.14
N SER A 453 18.60 -11.05 8.73
CA SER A 453 17.68 -12.18 8.65
C SER A 453 16.95 -12.15 7.31
N LEU A 454 16.47 -13.33 6.87
CA LEU A 454 15.72 -13.46 5.62
C LEU A 454 14.23 -13.66 5.91
N ARG A 455 13.38 -13.02 5.13
CA ARG A 455 11.97 -13.37 5.01
C ARG A 455 11.76 -14.09 3.69
N VAL A 456 11.38 -15.37 3.78
CA VAL A 456 11.16 -16.29 2.66
C VAL A 456 9.69 -16.63 2.56
N PHE A 457 9.15 -16.72 1.36
CA PHE A 457 7.74 -16.99 1.12
C PHE A 457 7.53 -18.39 0.56
N ALA A 458 6.44 -19.03 0.96
CA ALA A 458 5.98 -20.32 0.47
C ALA A 458 4.54 -20.20 -0.01
N ALA A 459 4.23 -20.78 -1.16
CA ALA A 459 2.89 -20.84 -1.71
C ALA A 459 2.50 -22.29 -1.99
N ARG A 460 1.28 -22.68 -1.61
CA ARG A 460 0.72 -23.98 -2.00
C ARG A 460 0.23 -23.89 -3.44
N THR A 461 0.72 -24.81 -4.25
CA THR A 461 0.38 -24.97 -5.66
C THR A 461 -0.32 -26.30 -5.89
N GLN A 462 -0.75 -26.58 -7.12
CA GLN A 462 -1.30 -27.89 -7.49
C GLN A 462 -0.28 -29.03 -7.31
N ASN A 463 1.01 -28.71 -7.35
CA ASN A 463 2.12 -29.67 -7.22
C ASN A 463 2.73 -29.70 -5.79
N GLY A 464 2.01 -29.21 -4.78
CA GLY A 464 2.52 -29.06 -3.42
C GLY A 464 3.06 -27.67 -3.12
N TRP A 465 3.87 -27.56 -2.06
CA TRP A 465 4.48 -26.29 -1.67
C TRP A 465 5.62 -25.90 -2.60
N GLN A 466 5.62 -24.63 -2.99
CA GLN A 466 6.72 -23.98 -3.71
C GLN A 466 7.31 -22.88 -2.86
N ILE A 467 8.62 -22.86 -2.71
CA ILE A 467 9.35 -21.80 -2.02
C ILE A 467 9.75 -20.73 -3.04
N MET A 468 9.58 -19.46 -2.69
CA MET A 468 10.04 -18.34 -3.52
C MET A 468 11.56 -18.43 -3.67
N PRO A 469 12.11 -18.41 -4.90
CA PRO A 469 13.57 -18.45 -5.07
C PRO A 469 14.19 -17.06 -4.80
N GLY A 470 14.14 -16.65 -3.54
CA GLY A 470 14.50 -15.34 -3.03
C GLY A 470 13.67 -14.95 -1.82
N GLY A 471 13.35 -13.68 -1.74
CA GLY A 471 12.65 -13.05 -0.63
C GLY A 471 13.18 -11.65 -0.40
N PHE A 472 13.22 -11.19 0.84
CA PHE A 472 14.02 -10.02 1.18
C PHE A 472 14.77 -10.23 2.50
N ALA A 473 15.98 -9.67 2.57
CA ALA A 473 16.76 -9.62 3.79
C ALA A 473 16.41 -8.37 4.59
N ARG A 474 16.29 -8.50 5.90
CA ARG A 474 16.30 -7.37 6.83
C ARG A 474 17.74 -7.16 7.28
N ILE A 475 18.23 -5.93 7.13
CA ILE A 475 19.60 -5.55 7.46
C ILE A 475 19.56 -4.60 8.65
N GLY A 476 20.26 -4.92 9.73
CA GLY A 476 20.36 -4.08 10.92
C GLY A 476 21.09 -2.76 10.65
N SER A 477 20.66 -1.70 11.33
CA SER A 477 21.28 -0.37 11.21
C SER A 477 22.52 -0.18 12.07
N GLY A 478 22.67 -0.98 13.14
CA GLY A 478 23.78 -0.93 14.12
C GLY A 478 24.69 -2.15 14.04
N ASP A 479 25.70 -2.15 14.90
CA ASP A 479 26.61 -3.29 15.08
C ASP A 479 26.02 -4.33 16.05
N ASP A 480 24.83 -4.09 16.59
CA ASP A 480 24.12 -5.01 17.44
C ASP A 480 23.52 -6.15 16.60
N VAL A 481 24.15 -7.30 16.67
CA VAL A 481 23.77 -8.52 15.94
C VAL A 481 22.54 -9.22 16.52
N GLU A 482 22.03 -8.75 17.67
CA GLU A 482 20.88 -9.33 18.37
C GLU A 482 19.57 -8.64 18.03
N ALA A 483 19.58 -7.40 17.54
CA ALA A 483 18.41 -6.56 17.32
C ALA A 483 18.18 -6.22 15.86
N ILE A 484 17.32 -6.97 15.18
CA ILE A 484 16.91 -6.67 13.80
C ILE A 484 15.40 -6.35 13.77
N ALA A 485 15.04 -5.08 13.97
CA ALA A 485 13.70 -4.61 13.71
C ALA A 485 13.71 -3.56 12.59
N MET A 486 12.95 -3.79 11.53
CA MET A 486 12.76 -2.81 10.43
C MET A 486 12.22 -1.47 10.96
N GLN A 487 11.39 -1.50 12.00
CA GLN A 487 10.82 -0.33 12.66
C GLN A 487 11.87 0.49 13.43
N ALA A 488 12.95 -0.13 13.87
CA ALA A 488 14.05 0.53 14.59
C ALA A 488 15.12 1.16 13.68
N GLY A 489 14.86 1.27 12.36
CA GLY A 489 15.78 1.91 11.41
C GLY A 489 16.60 0.95 10.54
N GLY A 490 16.25 -0.33 10.49
CA GLY A 490 16.83 -1.31 9.56
C GLY A 490 16.46 -1.03 8.09
N THR A 491 17.22 -1.63 7.18
CA THR A 491 16.98 -1.57 5.72
C THR A 491 16.59 -2.93 5.18
N ALA A 492 16.05 -2.97 3.95
CA ALA A 492 15.72 -4.21 3.26
C ALA A 492 16.65 -4.41 2.06
N ALA A 493 17.22 -5.60 1.89
CA ALA A 493 17.98 -5.97 0.71
C ALA A 493 17.24 -7.01 -0.13
N ASP A 494 17.48 -7.02 -1.44
CA ASP A 494 17.08 -8.11 -2.33
C ASP A 494 17.86 -9.39 -2.00
N VAL A 495 17.29 -10.55 -2.32
CA VAL A 495 17.94 -11.87 -2.11
C VAL A 495 18.05 -12.58 -3.45
N TRP A 496 19.27 -12.83 -3.90
CA TRP A 496 19.57 -13.50 -5.16
C TRP A 496 19.96 -14.97 -4.92
N ILE A 497 19.15 -15.85 -5.44
CA ILE A 497 19.51 -17.28 -5.50
C ILE A 497 20.23 -17.51 -6.82
N VAL A 498 21.50 -17.84 -6.75
CA VAL A 498 22.40 -17.97 -7.91
C VAL A 498 22.57 -19.45 -8.29
N SER A 499 22.27 -19.75 -9.54
CA SER A 499 22.41 -21.10 -10.12
C SER A 499 23.73 -21.26 -10.87
N ASP A 500 24.29 -22.47 -10.86
CA ASP A 500 25.43 -22.85 -11.71
C ASP A 500 25.07 -22.92 -13.21
N LYS A 501 23.77 -22.93 -13.53
CA LYS A 501 23.28 -23.09 -14.91
C LYS A 501 22.38 -21.91 -15.29
N PRO A 502 22.30 -21.58 -16.59
CA PRO A 502 21.37 -20.58 -17.08
C PRO A 502 19.94 -20.88 -16.61
N VAL A 503 19.26 -19.85 -16.08
CA VAL A 503 17.88 -19.94 -15.61
C VAL A 503 16.93 -19.59 -16.75
N GLU A 504 15.93 -20.45 -16.99
CA GLU A 504 14.92 -20.20 -18.03
C GLU A 504 14.15 -18.91 -17.76
N ARG A 505 13.92 -18.13 -18.84
CA ARG A 505 13.07 -16.94 -18.80
C ARG A 505 11.61 -17.40 -18.84
N GLN A 506 10.98 -17.42 -17.68
CA GLN A 506 9.55 -17.67 -17.56
C GLN A 506 8.77 -16.36 -17.66
N SER A 507 7.70 -16.38 -18.43
CA SER A 507 6.75 -15.29 -18.56
C SER A 507 5.44 -15.63 -17.84
N LEU A 508 4.78 -14.62 -17.25
CA LEU A 508 3.40 -14.73 -16.75
C LEU A 508 2.35 -14.67 -17.87
N LEU A 509 2.80 -14.43 -19.10
CA LEU A 509 1.92 -14.38 -20.26
C LEU A 509 1.39 -15.81 -20.54
N PRO A 510 0.10 -15.96 -20.80
CA PRO A 510 -0.47 -17.22 -21.26
C PRO A 510 0.12 -17.59 -22.63
N PRO A 511 0.17 -18.89 -23.00
CA PRO A 511 0.54 -19.31 -24.35
C PRO A 511 -0.32 -18.58 -25.40
N GLU A 512 0.25 -18.24 -26.55
CA GLU A 512 -0.44 -17.50 -27.64
C GLU A 512 -1.74 -18.17 -28.12
N GLU A 513 -1.85 -19.48 -27.98
CA GLU A 513 -3.02 -20.26 -28.37
C GLU A 513 -4.29 -20.00 -27.53
N THR A 514 -4.20 -19.31 -26.41
CA THR A 514 -5.31 -19.07 -25.50
C THR A 514 -5.71 -17.58 -25.40
N PHE A 515 -5.42 -16.79 -26.44
CA PHE A 515 -5.84 -15.38 -26.43
C PHE A 515 -7.37 -15.26 -26.32
N SER A 516 -7.84 -14.74 -25.20
CA SER A 516 -9.21 -14.27 -25.01
C SER A 516 -9.19 -12.84 -24.47
N ARG A 517 -10.00 -11.97 -25.11
CA ARG A 517 -10.17 -10.61 -24.59
C ARG A 517 -11.15 -10.65 -23.43
N ASN A 518 -10.62 -10.70 -22.23
CA ASN A 518 -11.44 -10.54 -21.03
C ASN A 518 -11.89 -9.08 -20.91
N MET A 519 -13.20 -8.85 -20.82
CA MET A 519 -13.72 -7.54 -20.46
C MET A 519 -13.29 -7.24 -19.02
N PRO A 520 -12.83 -6.00 -18.72
CA PRO A 520 -12.54 -5.60 -17.34
C PRO A 520 -13.71 -5.93 -16.43
N GLY A 521 -13.44 -6.50 -15.27
CA GLY A 521 -14.48 -6.82 -14.29
C GLY A 521 -15.30 -5.58 -13.89
N SER A 522 -16.50 -5.80 -13.37
CA SER A 522 -17.35 -4.71 -12.89
C SER A 522 -16.61 -3.87 -11.84
N LEU A 523 -16.76 -2.55 -11.93
CA LEU A 523 -16.13 -1.61 -10.99
C LEU A 523 -16.83 -1.70 -9.62
N PRO A 524 -16.10 -1.87 -8.50
CA PRO A 524 -16.69 -1.75 -7.16
C PRO A 524 -17.31 -0.37 -6.95
N SER A 525 -18.45 -0.32 -6.26
CA SER A 525 -19.19 0.93 -6.01
C SER A 525 -18.34 1.97 -5.30
N ARG A 526 -17.59 1.58 -4.27
CA ARG A 526 -16.67 2.48 -3.54
C ARG A 526 -15.54 3.03 -4.44
N ALA A 527 -15.03 2.22 -5.36
CA ALA A 527 -14.03 2.69 -6.32
C ALA A 527 -14.63 3.71 -7.32
N ALA A 528 -15.90 3.53 -7.72
CA ALA A 528 -16.62 4.48 -8.56
C ALA A 528 -16.85 5.81 -7.83
N ASP A 529 -17.25 5.76 -6.56
CA ASP A 529 -17.41 6.92 -5.68
C ASP A 529 -16.09 7.70 -5.54
N ASN A 530 -15.00 7.02 -5.21
CA ASN A 530 -13.69 7.68 -5.10
C ASN A 530 -13.21 8.31 -6.42
N LEU A 531 -13.49 7.69 -7.56
CA LEU A 531 -13.18 8.27 -8.89
C LEU A 531 -14.03 9.52 -9.17
N PHE A 532 -15.31 9.48 -8.86
CA PHE A 532 -16.21 10.62 -9.01
C PHE A 532 -15.75 11.79 -8.14
N TRP A 533 -15.46 11.56 -6.85
CA TRP A 533 -15.01 12.61 -5.94
C TRP A 533 -13.60 13.11 -6.27
N LEU A 534 -12.70 12.27 -6.75
CA LEU A 534 -11.41 12.71 -7.28
C LEU A 534 -11.62 13.74 -8.41
N GLY A 535 -12.53 13.44 -9.34
CA GLY A 535 -12.89 14.35 -10.40
C GLY A 535 -13.43 15.69 -9.87
N ARG A 536 -14.33 15.65 -8.88
CA ARG A 536 -14.89 16.81 -8.21
C ARG A 536 -13.82 17.68 -7.53
N TYR A 537 -12.97 17.08 -6.69
CA TYR A 537 -11.93 17.82 -5.95
C TYR A 537 -10.89 18.46 -6.87
N ILE A 538 -10.48 17.80 -7.93
CA ILE A 538 -9.54 18.35 -8.91
C ILE A 538 -10.13 19.58 -9.62
N GLU A 539 -11.38 19.52 -10.07
CA GLU A 539 -12.02 20.65 -10.75
C GLU A 539 -12.36 21.78 -9.76
N ARG A 540 -12.71 21.47 -8.51
CA ARG A 540 -12.92 22.46 -7.46
C ARG A 540 -11.63 23.23 -7.16
N ALA A 541 -10.49 22.52 -7.09
CA ALA A 541 -9.18 23.15 -6.94
C ALA A 541 -8.83 24.00 -8.17
N GLU A 542 -9.11 23.50 -9.39
CA GLU A 542 -8.87 24.28 -10.63
C GLU A 542 -9.71 25.55 -10.68
N GLY A 543 -11.00 25.46 -10.35
CA GLY A 543 -11.89 26.61 -10.31
C GLY A 543 -11.42 27.69 -9.33
N ALA A 544 -11.10 27.28 -8.10
CA ALA A 544 -10.56 28.18 -7.08
C ALA A 544 -9.26 28.86 -7.54
N LEU A 545 -8.31 28.09 -8.09
CA LEU A 545 -7.04 28.62 -8.59
C LEU A 545 -7.22 29.65 -9.71
N ARG A 546 -8.20 29.48 -10.58
CA ARG A 546 -8.49 30.43 -11.67
C ARG A 546 -9.02 31.75 -11.10
N ILE A 547 -9.92 31.73 -10.13
CA ILE A 547 -10.43 32.93 -9.48
C ILE A 547 -9.31 33.63 -8.71
N LEU A 548 -8.58 32.87 -7.88
CA LEU A 548 -7.46 33.40 -7.09
C LEU A 548 -6.39 34.04 -7.96
N ARG A 549 -6.05 33.45 -9.09
CA ARG A 549 -5.10 34.02 -10.05
C ARG A 549 -5.60 35.36 -10.58
N SER A 550 -6.85 35.43 -11.02
CA SER A 550 -7.46 36.62 -11.57
C SER A 550 -7.58 37.72 -10.51
N TRP A 551 -7.88 37.36 -9.26
CA TRP A 551 -7.92 38.27 -8.11
C TRP A 551 -6.54 38.85 -7.80
N HIS A 552 -5.50 38.00 -7.65
CA HIS A 552 -4.13 38.40 -7.32
C HIS A 552 -3.50 39.27 -8.41
N MET A 553 -3.80 39.05 -9.69
CA MET A 553 -3.34 39.89 -10.78
C MET A 553 -3.91 41.34 -10.65
N ARG A 554 -5.21 41.45 -10.38
CA ARG A 554 -5.84 42.76 -10.18
C ARG A 554 -5.40 43.46 -8.89
N TYR A 555 -5.22 42.69 -7.83
CA TYR A 555 -4.68 43.22 -6.59
C TYR A 555 -3.25 43.76 -6.77
N ALA A 556 -2.41 43.13 -7.55
CA ALA A 556 -1.08 43.63 -7.87
C ALA A 556 -1.10 44.95 -8.67
N GLU A 557 -2.07 45.05 -9.60
CA GLU A 557 -2.24 46.28 -10.39
C GLU A 557 -2.79 47.47 -9.56
N ALA A 558 -3.71 47.19 -8.65
CA ALA A 558 -4.45 48.20 -7.91
C ALA A 558 -3.85 48.50 -6.52
N ALA A 559 -3.19 47.53 -5.92
CA ALA A 559 -2.68 47.56 -4.54
C ALA A 559 -3.73 47.91 -3.45
N ASP A 560 -5.02 47.84 -3.78
CA ASP A 560 -6.14 48.20 -2.89
C ASP A 560 -7.20 47.10 -2.91
N PRO A 561 -7.33 46.31 -1.84
CA PRO A 561 -8.31 45.21 -1.75
C PRO A 561 -9.77 45.72 -1.65
N GLU A 562 -9.97 46.96 -1.29
CA GLU A 562 -11.30 47.59 -1.14
C GLU A 562 -11.92 48.05 -2.49
N GLN A 563 -11.21 47.88 -3.60
CA GLN A 563 -11.80 48.11 -4.91
C GLN A 563 -13.08 47.30 -5.07
N PRO A 564 -14.17 47.85 -5.63
CA PRO A 564 -15.48 47.21 -5.69
C PRO A 564 -15.44 45.79 -6.25
N LEU A 565 -14.69 45.58 -7.34
CA LEU A 565 -14.54 44.24 -7.95
C LEU A 565 -13.79 43.27 -7.04
N LEU A 566 -12.68 43.70 -6.43
CA LEU A 566 -11.90 42.83 -5.55
C LEU A 566 -12.66 42.50 -4.28
N ALA A 567 -13.35 43.48 -3.67
CA ALA A 567 -14.18 43.27 -2.49
C ALA A 567 -15.36 42.32 -2.78
N ASP A 568 -15.96 42.42 -3.96
CA ASP A 568 -17.05 41.53 -4.37
C ASP A 568 -16.57 40.10 -4.59
N VAL A 569 -15.46 39.91 -5.29
CA VAL A 569 -14.84 38.58 -5.50
C VAL A 569 -14.34 37.97 -4.19
N THR A 570 -13.81 38.77 -3.25
CA THR A 570 -13.44 38.31 -1.91
C THR A 570 -14.66 37.77 -1.18
N ARG A 571 -15.78 38.50 -1.19
CA ARG A 571 -17.05 38.05 -0.59
C ARG A 571 -17.57 36.76 -1.24
N TYR A 572 -17.44 36.65 -2.56
CA TYR A 572 -17.76 35.40 -3.27
C TYR A 572 -16.86 34.23 -2.83
N LEU A 573 -15.54 34.45 -2.74
CA LEU A 573 -14.58 33.43 -2.27
C LEU A 573 -14.91 32.98 -0.85
N GLU A 574 -15.23 33.91 0.05
CA GLU A 574 -15.66 33.62 1.42
C GLU A 574 -16.97 32.80 1.44
N SER A 575 -17.91 33.07 0.55
CA SER A 575 -19.16 32.32 0.45
C SER A 575 -19.00 30.85 0.03
N ILE A 576 -17.88 30.51 -0.59
CA ILE A 576 -17.49 29.14 -0.96
C ILE A 576 -16.39 28.59 -0.05
N ASP A 577 -16.28 29.12 1.18
CA ASP A 577 -15.34 28.68 2.22
C ASP A 577 -13.85 28.87 1.85
N MET A 578 -13.53 29.89 1.00
CA MET A 578 -12.16 30.28 0.64
C MET A 578 -11.72 31.50 1.45
N ASP A 579 -11.15 31.27 2.63
CA ASP A 579 -10.59 32.33 3.47
C ASP A 579 -9.35 32.94 2.82
N MET A 580 -9.38 34.28 2.60
CA MET A 580 -8.32 35.07 2.00
C MET A 580 -7.24 35.55 2.99
N ALA A 581 -7.20 34.97 4.21
CA ALA A 581 -6.16 35.30 5.21
C ALA A 581 -4.73 34.98 4.71
N LYS A 582 -4.62 34.07 3.77
CA LYS A 582 -3.35 33.73 3.07
C LYS A 582 -3.53 33.82 1.56
N ALA A 583 -2.44 34.15 0.86
CA ALA A 583 -2.42 34.21 -0.60
C ALA A 583 -2.78 32.89 -1.28
N VAL A 584 -2.41 31.77 -0.65
CA VAL A 584 -2.83 30.40 -1.02
C VAL A 584 -3.71 29.90 0.13
N PRO A 585 -5.04 29.94 0.04
CA PRO A 585 -5.95 29.60 1.15
C PRO A 585 -5.86 28.15 1.59
N GLU A 586 -6.05 27.89 2.90
CA GLU A 586 -6.08 26.55 3.49
C GLU A 586 -7.16 25.62 2.86
N PRO A 587 -8.39 26.10 2.55
CA PRO A 587 -9.39 25.27 1.88
C PRO A 587 -8.97 24.74 0.51
N LEU A 588 -8.13 25.47 -0.23
CA LEU A 588 -7.54 24.99 -1.47
C LEU A 588 -6.62 23.78 -1.20
N ILE A 589 -5.80 23.85 -0.13
CA ILE A 589 -4.96 22.73 0.29
C ILE A 589 -5.81 21.52 0.68
N ARG A 590 -6.88 21.73 1.47
CA ARG A 590 -7.82 20.65 1.83
C ARG A 590 -8.47 19.99 0.61
N ASN A 591 -8.85 20.75 -0.42
CA ASN A 591 -9.38 20.17 -1.66
C ASN A 591 -8.35 19.28 -2.38
N ILE A 592 -7.09 19.71 -2.44
CA ILE A 592 -6.01 18.89 -3.04
C ILE A 592 -5.73 17.65 -2.18
N ASP A 593 -5.71 17.76 -0.87
CA ASP A 593 -5.52 16.63 0.04
C ASP A 593 -6.69 15.64 -0.05
N SER A 594 -7.92 16.10 -0.22
CA SER A 594 -9.11 15.26 -0.47
C SER A 594 -9.01 14.52 -1.81
N ALA A 595 -8.47 15.18 -2.85
CA ALA A 595 -8.19 14.51 -4.12
C ALA A 595 -7.15 13.39 -3.95
N ILE A 596 -6.07 13.63 -3.18
CA ILE A 596 -5.06 12.61 -2.84
C ILE A 596 -5.69 11.47 -2.06
N TYR A 597 -6.52 11.76 -1.07
CA TYR A 597 -7.20 10.73 -0.29
C TYR A 597 -8.05 9.83 -1.19
N SER A 598 -8.93 10.41 -2.04
CA SER A 598 -9.71 9.63 -2.99
C SER A 598 -8.83 8.82 -3.95
N ALA A 599 -7.76 9.41 -4.49
CA ALA A 599 -6.82 8.73 -5.36
C ALA A 599 -6.06 7.59 -4.64
N SER A 600 -5.78 7.73 -3.35
CA SER A 600 -5.09 6.69 -2.55
C SER A 600 -5.92 5.42 -2.41
N ASN A 601 -7.26 5.54 -2.38
CA ASN A 601 -8.21 4.41 -2.29
C ASN A 601 -8.36 3.63 -3.59
N ILE A 602 -7.85 4.16 -4.71
CA ILE A 602 -8.02 3.61 -6.06
C ILE A 602 -6.70 3.57 -6.84
N ARG A 603 -5.56 3.42 -6.16
CA ARG A 603 -4.23 3.42 -6.76
C ARG A 603 -4.01 2.35 -7.83
N ASP A 604 -4.78 1.28 -7.80
CA ASP A 604 -4.78 0.23 -8.81
C ASP A 604 -5.46 0.64 -10.13
N ARG A 605 -6.13 1.82 -10.19
CA ARG A 605 -6.98 2.27 -11.30
C ARG A 605 -6.34 3.30 -12.22
N PHE A 606 -5.26 3.95 -11.83
CA PHE A 606 -4.53 4.89 -12.70
C PHE A 606 -3.01 4.73 -12.62
N SER A 607 -2.31 5.35 -13.59
CA SER A 607 -0.89 5.15 -13.77
C SER A 607 -0.05 5.68 -12.60
N PRO A 608 1.14 5.13 -12.37
CA PRO A 608 2.11 5.72 -11.44
C PRO A 608 2.38 7.20 -11.70
N ASP A 609 2.46 7.62 -12.99
CA ASP A 609 2.69 9.01 -13.39
C ASP A 609 1.58 9.95 -12.92
N GLY A 610 0.31 9.51 -12.99
CA GLY A 610 -0.84 10.26 -12.45
C GLY A 610 -0.74 10.45 -10.94
N TRP A 611 -0.34 9.42 -10.21
CA TRP A 611 -0.11 9.51 -8.76
C TRP A 611 1.04 10.47 -8.42
N LEU A 612 2.16 10.40 -9.14
CA LEU A 612 3.30 11.30 -8.95
C LEU A 612 2.92 12.76 -9.21
N ALA A 613 2.20 13.01 -10.30
CA ALA A 613 1.75 14.37 -10.64
C ALA A 613 0.86 14.96 -9.56
N LEU A 614 -0.06 14.17 -8.99
CA LEU A 614 -0.95 14.61 -7.92
C LEU A 614 -0.19 14.92 -6.62
N ASN A 615 0.75 14.06 -6.24
CA ASN A 615 1.61 14.30 -5.06
C ASN A 615 2.53 15.51 -5.24
N ASP A 616 3.07 15.72 -6.42
CA ASP A 616 3.91 16.89 -6.73
C ASP A 616 3.10 18.19 -6.68
N LEU A 617 1.85 18.15 -7.16
CA LEU A 617 0.90 19.26 -6.99
C LEU A 617 0.72 19.62 -5.51
N ALA A 618 0.41 18.62 -4.65
CA ALA A 618 0.17 18.86 -3.23
C ALA A 618 1.40 19.40 -2.49
N LYS A 619 2.57 18.81 -2.73
CA LYS A 619 3.83 19.31 -2.15
C LYS A 619 4.11 20.76 -2.56
N THR A 620 3.84 21.10 -3.83
CA THR A 620 4.03 22.45 -4.36
C THR A 620 3.04 23.41 -3.72
N ALA A 621 1.76 23.02 -3.61
CA ALA A 621 0.71 23.85 -3.01
C ALA A 621 0.98 24.15 -1.53
N LYS A 622 1.39 23.15 -0.74
CA LYS A 622 1.77 23.33 0.68
C LYS A 622 2.96 24.29 0.83
N ARG A 623 3.98 24.14 0.00
CA ARG A 623 5.13 25.07 -0.01
C ARG A 623 4.69 26.51 -0.33
N PHE A 624 3.80 26.68 -1.30
CA PHE A 624 3.32 28.02 -1.67
C PHE A 624 2.41 28.62 -0.58
N HIS A 625 1.60 27.82 0.09
CA HIS A 625 0.80 28.25 1.24
C HIS A 625 1.65 28.87 2.36
N GLU A 626 2.85 28.33 2.59
CA GLU A 626 3.75 28.80 3.64
C GLU A 626 4.59 30.03 3.24
N ALA A 627 4.92 30.19 1.95
CA ALA A 627 5.99 31.09 1.52
C ALA A 627 5.51 32.27 0.66
N VAL A 628 4.32 32.17 -0.01
CA VAL A 628 3.92 33.14 -1.04
C VAL A 628 3.11 34.29 -0.43
N GLN A 629 3.43 35.51 -0.89
CA GLN A 629 2.70 36.74 -0.52
C GLN A 629 1.64 37.10 -1.58
N ALA A 630 0.62 37.85 -1.17
CA ALA A 630 -0.44 38.33 -2.07
C ALA A 630 0.14 39.26 -3.17
N GLY A 631 -0.46 39.20 -4.37
CA GLY A 631 -0.04 39.97 -5.54
C GLY A 631 0.59 39.13 -6.62
N ASP A 632 1.59 39.66 -7.36
CA ASP A 632 2.22 38.99 -8.51
C ASP A 632 2.81 37.64 -8.20
N ASP A 633 3.45 37.49 -7.05
CA ASP A 633 4.03 36.20 -6.61
C ASP A 633 2.94 35.14 -6.46
N ALA A 634 1.79 35.51 -5.89
CA ALA A 634 0.65 34.61 -5.75
C ALA A 634 0.01 34.30 -7.11
N ALA A 635 -0.16 35.28 -7.99
CA ALA A 635 -0.66 35.05 -9.34
C ALA A 635 0.23 34.08 -10.13
N HIS A 636 1.56 34.20 -9.98
CA HIS A 636 2.52 33.26 -10.55
C HIS A 636 2.40 31.87 -9.91
N ALA A 637 2.29 31.78 -8.59
CA ALA A 637 2.09 30.51 -7.88
C ALA A 637 0.83 29.79 -8.34
N MET A 638 -0.32 30.50 -8.48
CA MET A 638 -1.56 29.94 -9.05
C MET A 638 -1.34 29.41 -10.47
N THR A 639 -0.59 30.13 -11.30
CA THR A 639 -0.27 29.69 -12.65
C THR A 639 0.57 28.40 -12.67
N VAL A 640 1.51 28.23 -11.73
CA VAL A 640 2.29 27.01 -11.57
C VAL A 640 1.38 25.85 -11.17
N LEU A 641 0.51 26.04 -10.18
CA LEU A 641 -0.43 25.01 -9.72
C LEU A 641 -1.43 24.62 -10.82
N LEU A 642 -1.95 25.59 -11.58
CA LEU A 642 -2.83 25.31 -12.74
C LEU A 642 -2.15 24.45 -13.81
N ARG A 643 -0.88 24.72 -14.12
CA ARG A 643 -0.10 23.86 -15.05
C ARG A 643 0.08 22.45 -14.53
N LYS A 644 0.33 22.28 -13.23
CA LYS A 644 0.45 20.95 -12.61
C LYS A 644 -0.89 20.19 -12.64
N LEU A 645 -2.00 20.86 -12.35
CA LEU A 645 -3.35 20.30 -12.49
C LEU A 645 -3.66 19.91 -13.94
N ALA A 646 -3.34 20.75 -14.91
CA ALA A 646 -3.49 20.43 -16.33
C ALA A 646 -2.63 19.24 -16.74
N GLY A 647 -1.41 19.11 -16.19
CA GLY A 647 -0.55 17.94 -16.37
C GLY A 647 -1.18 16.66 -15.85
N PHE A 648 -1.72 16.67 -14.63
CA PHE A 648 -2.47 15.53 -14.08
C PHE A 648 -3.71 15.19 -14.93
N ALA A 649 -4.50 16.20 -15.30
CA ALA A 649 -5.69 16.01 -16.14
C ALA A 649 -5.34 15.42 -17.51
N GLY A 650 -4.22 15.85 -18.12
CA GLY A 650 -3.69 15.30 -19.36
C GLY A 650 -3.26 13.84 -19.21
N LEU A 651 -2.51 13.50 -18.16
CA LEU A 651 -2.11 12.11 -17.87
C LEU A 651 -3.31 11.18 -17.69
N VAL A 652 -4.35 11.64 -16.99
CA VAL A 652 -5.60 10.88 -16.85
C VAL A 652 -6.27 10.72 -18.22
N HIS A 653 -6.39 11.79 -18.99
CA HIS A 653 -7.06 11.78 -20.30
C HIS A 653 -6.35 10.86 -21.29
N GLU A 654 -5.01 10.86 -21.35
CA GLU A 654 -4.24 10.09 -22.31
C GLU A 654 -4.00 8.64 -21.88
N ASN A 655 -3.85 8.36 -20.57
CA ASN A 655 -3.37 7.07 -20.09
C ASN A 655 -4.45 6.20 -19.44
N MET A 656 -5.57 6.81 -18.97
CA MET A 656 -6.62 6.03 -18.32
C MET A 656 -7.50 5.32 -19.35
N TYR A 657 -7.68 4.01 -19.17
CA TYR A 657 -8.54 3.21 -20.03
C TYR A 657 -10.00 3.71 -19.94
N ARG A 658 -10.61 4.05 -21.08
CA ARG A 658 -11.93 4.67 -21.20
C ARG A 658 -13.07 3.68 -20.95
N PHE A 659 -13.09 3.15 -19.75
CA PHE A 659 -14.09 2.23 -19.25
C PHE A 659 -14.91 2.88 -18.13
N THR A 660 -15.71 2.11 -17.40
CA THR A 660 -16.64 2.62 -16.39
C THR A 660 -15.98 3.56 -15.38
N GLY A 661 -14.76 3.25 -14.92
CA GLY A 661 -14.05 4.10 -13.96
C GLY A 661 -13.69 5.48 -14.49
N TRP A 662 -13.23 5.57 -15.74
CA TRP A 662 -12.94 6.84 -16.41
C TRP A 662 -14.20 7.71 -16.53
N ARG A 663 -15.38 7.09 -16.76
CA ARG A 663 -16.65 7.79 -16.87
C ARG A 663 -17.04 8.47 -15.56
N PHE A 664 -16.97 7.77 -14.43
CA PHE A 664 -17.25 8.38 -13.11
C PHE A 664 -16.34 9.56 -12.80
N LEU A 665 -15.04 9.42 -13.06
CA LEU A 665 -14.09 10.53 -12.89
C LEU A 665 -14.45 11.72 -13.81
N SER A 666 -14.76 11.45 -15.06
CA SER A 666 -15.14 12.49 -16.05
C SER A 666 -16.44 13.19 -15.68
N ILE A 667 -17.48 12.43 -15.27
CA ILE A 667 -18.76 13.00 -14.82
C ILE A 667 -18.50 13.92 -13.61
N GLY A 668 -17.70 13.48 -12.63
CA GLY A 668 -17.32 14.31 -11.49
C GLY A 668 -16.66 15.63 -11.90
N ARG A 669 -15.75 15.57 -12.86
CA ARG A 669 -15.09 16.78 -13.41
C ARG A 669 -16.08 17.71 -14.12
N TYR A 670 -16.88 17.19 -15.04
CA TYR A 670 -17.83 17.99 -15.81
C TYR A 670 -18.89 18.62 -14.89
N LEU A 671 -19.39 17.88 -13.91
CA LEU A 671 -20.38 18.36 -12.96
C LEU A 671 -19.83 19.53 -12.10
N GLU A 672 -18.63 19.39 -11.53
CA GLU A 672 -18.02 20.44 -10.72
C GLU A 672 -17.70 21.69 -11.53
N ARG A 673 -17.19 21.52 -12.77
CA ARG A 673 -16.90 22.62 -13.68
C ARG A 673 -18.18 23.36 -14.07
N GLY A 674 -19.27 22.62 -14.36
CA GLY A 674 -20.57 23.20 -14.64
C GLY A 674 -21.13 24.00 -13.45
N LEU A 675 -21.12 23.41 -12.25
CA LEU A 675 -21.52 24.06 -11.00
C LEU A 675 -20.73 25.34 -10.74
N HIS A 676 -19.42 25.26 -10.88
CA HIS A 676 -18.53 26.41 -10.68
C HIS A 676 -18.86 27.57 -11.64
N MET A 677 -19.03 27.28 -12.94
CA MET A 677 -19.38 28.31 -13.92
C MET A 677 -20.79 28.85 -13.70
N THR A 678 -21.74 28.01 -13.28
CA THR A 678 -23.13 28.43 -12.96
C THR A 678 -23.15 29.41 -11.80
N ARG A 679 -22.40 29.12 -10.72
CA ARG A 679 -22.28 30.02 -9.54
C ARG A 679 -21.61 31.34 -9.91
N LEU A 680 -20.52 31.28 -10.68
CA LEU A 680 -19.82 32.51 -11.13
C LEU A 680 -20.69 33.40 -12.00
N LEU A 681 -21.38 32.87 -12.99
CA LEU A 681 -22.28 33.62 -13.84
C LEU A 681 -23.46 34.19 -13.04
N GLY A 682 -24.05 33.40 -12.12
CA GLY A 682 -25.10 33.90 -11.22
C GLY A 682 -24.67 35.09 -10.37
N HIS A 683 -23.42 35.06 -9.86
CA HIS A 683 -22.89 36.15 -9.02
C HIS A 683 -22.39 37.36 -9.81
N MET A 684 -21.60 37.14 -10.87
CA MET A 684 -20.83 38.21 -11.54
C MET A 684 -21.48 38.78 -12.82
N SER A 685 -22.57 38.17 -13.33
CA SER A 685 -23.23 38.67 -14.55
C SER A 685 -24.54 39.45 -14.27
N GLY A 686 -24.88 39.70 -12.99
CA GLY A 686 -26.04 40.46 -12.57
C GLY A 686 -25.95 41.96 -12.91
N PRO A 687 -27.08 42.68 -12.84
CA PRO A 687 -27.10 44.12 -13.13
C PRO A 687 -26.31 44.96 -12.11
N ASP A 688 -26.14 44.47 -10.89
CA ASP A 688 -25.41 45.12 -9.79
C ASP A 688 -23.94 44.71 -9.70
N ALA A 689 -23.47 43.86 -10.65
CA ALA A 689 -22.08 43.40 -10.65
C ALA A 689 -21.11 44.57 -10.91
N PRO A 690 -19.99 44.65 -10.17
CA PRO A 690 -19.00 45.72 -10.34
C PRO A 690 -18.43 45.78 -11.76
N ASP A 691 -17.97 46.96 -12.17
CA ASP A 691 -17.25 47.10 -13.45
C ASP A 691 -16.04 46.17 -13.54
N GLY A 692 -15.86 45.54 -14.69
CA GLY A 692 -14.81 44.56 -14.92
C GLY A 692 -15.16 43.11 -14.55
N SER A 693 -16.33 42.84 -13.95
CA SER A 693 -16.79 41.47 -13.61
C SER A 693 -16.90 40.58 -14.84
N LEU A 694 -17.44 41.10 -15.95
CA LEU A 694 -17.57 40.32 -17.20
C LEU A 694 -16.23 39.99 -17.84
N ASP A 695 -15.25 40.88 -17.80
CA ASP A 695 -13.89 40.61 -18.29
C ASP A 695 -13.21 39.55 -17.42
N MET A 696 -13.41 39.63 -16.10
CA MET A 696 -12.89 38.62 -15.19
C MET A 696 -13.52 37.22 -15.41
N LEU A 697 -14.81 37.14 -15.69
CA LEU A 697 -15.48 35.91 -16.08
C LEU A 697 -14.85 35.27 -17.32
N LEU A 698 -14.57 36.08 -18.34
CA LEU A 698 -13.91 35.63 -19.57
C LEU A 698 -12.48 35.10 -19.30
N GLU A 699 -11.73 35.74 -18.40
CA GLU A 699 -10.40 35.28 -17.98
C GLU A 699 -10.48 33.95 -17.22
N ILE A 700 -11.37 33.86 -16.24
CA ILE A 700 -11.59 32.60 -15.46
C ILE A 700 -11.99 31.48 -16.41
N GLY A 701 -12.89 31.77 -17.37
CA GLY A 701 -13.36 30.86 -18.39
C GLY A 701 -12.36 30.61 -19.53
N ASP A 702 -11.16 31.21 -19.49
CA ASP A 702 -10.12 31.13 -20.56
C ASP A 702 -10.69 31.42 -21.97
N SER A 703 -11.58 32.40 -22.06
CA SER A 703 -12.40 32.62 -23.25
C SER A 703 -12.23 34.02 -23.84
N VAL A 704 -11.30 34.85 -23.33
CA VAL A 704 -11.04 36.22 -23.81
C VAL A 704 -10.81 36.30 -25.31
N MET A 705 -9.90 35.47 -25.83
CA MET A 705 -9.56 35.46 -27.26
C MET A 705 -10.71 34.99 -28.13
N THR A 706 -11.46 33.98 -27.65
CA THR A 706 -12.64 33.47 -28.35
C THR A 706 -13.75 34.49 -28.41
N HIS A 707 -13.99 35.21 -27.29
CA HIS A 707 -14.96 36.30 -27.21
C HIS A 707 -14.63 37.41 -28.22
N ARG A 708 -13.37 37.92 -28.22
CA ARG A 708 -12.92 38.97 -29.16
C ARG A 708 -13.06 38.58 -30.62
N ARG A 709 -12.84 37.28 -30.96
CA ARG A 709 -12.98 36.80 -32.34
C ARG A 709 -14.45 36.67 -32.76
N ARG A 710 -15.33 36.31 -31.82
CA ARG A 710 -16.73 35.95 -32.13
C ARG A 710 -17.69 37.11 -32.02
N TYR A 711 -17.49 38.05 -31.07
CA TYR A 711 -18.49 39.06 -30.75
C TYR A 711 -18.02 40.49 -30.94
N ASN A 712 -16.87 40.89 -30.66
CA ASN A 712 -16.21 42.19 -30.73
C ASN A 712 -15.34 42.48 -29.50
N VAL A 713 -14.72 43.67 -29.44
CA VAL A 713 -13.85 44.06 -28.33
C VAL A 713 -14.64 44.39 -27.06
N ASN A 714 -15.86 44.92 -27.19
CA ASN A 714 -16.69 45.34 -26.05
C ASN A 714 -17.38 44.13 -25.41
N THR A 715 -17.12 43.94 -24.12
CA THR A 715 -17.70 42.87 -23.30
C THR A 715 -19.13 43.27 -22.88
N ALA A 716 -20.10 42.39 -23.20
CA ALA A 716 -21.50 42.60 -22.83
C ALA A 716 -22.07 41.34 -22.16
N ARG A 717 -22.99 41.52 -21.22
CA ARG A 717 -23.63 40.41 -20.49
C ARG A 717 -24.13 39.30 -21.43
N LEU A 718 -24.84 39.66 -22.49
CA LEU A 718 -25.41 38.70 -23.43
C LEU A 718 -24.34 37.88 -24.13
N THR A 719 -23.20 38.47 -24.55
CA THR A 719 -22.12 37.79 -25.25
C THR A 719 -21.32 36.88 -24.32
N VAL A 720 -21.13 37.28 -23.05
CA VAL A 720 -20.48 36.47 -22.03
C VAL A 720 -21.36 35.28 -21.65
N THR A 721 -22.66 35.52 -21.45
CA THR A 721 -23.66 34.48 -21.17
C THR A 721 -23.75 33.44 -22.32
N ASP A 722 -23.82 33.92 -23.58
CA ASP A 722 -23.81 33.01 -24.73
C ASP A 722 -22.57 32.12 -24.74
N LEU A 723 -21.38 32.69 -24.56
CA LEU A 723 -20.10 32.00 -24.64
C LEU A 723 -19.85 31.04 -23.46
N LEU A 724 -20.20 31.44 -22.24
CA LEU A 724 -19.88 30.69 -21.01
C LEU A 724 -21.05 29.86 -20.45
N ALA A 725 -22.28 30.12 -20.87
CA ALA A 725 -23.43 29.29 -20.48
C ALA A 725 -23.92 28.42 -21.62
N LEU A 726 -24.10 28.94 -22.83
CA LEU A 726 -24.93 28.33 -23.88
C LEU A 726 -24.12 27.76 -25.09
N ASP A 727 -22.85 28.08 -25.24
CA ASP A 727 -22.05 27.60 -26.36
C ASP A 727 -21.67 26.12 -26.19
N PRO A 728 -22.20 25.21 -27.05
CA PRO A 728 -21.90 23.79 -26.96
C PRO A 728 -20.46 23.41 -27.38
N LEU A 729 -19.69 24.32 -27.96
CA LEU A 729 -18.33 24.11 -28.44
C LEU A 729 -17.27 24.65 -27.46
N ASN A 730 -17.67 25.45 -26.47
CA ASN A 730 -16.74 25.99 -25.49
C ASN A 730 -16.56 24.99 -24.32
N PRO A 731 -15.35 24.39 -24.12
CA PRO A 731 -15.11 23.41 -23.04
C PRO A 731 -15.27 23.98 -21.62
N ARG A 732 -15.57 25.28 -21.50
CA ARG A 732 -15.83 25.96 -20.20
C ARG A 732 -17.29 26.35 -20.01
N SER A 733 -18.13 26.22 -21.05
CA SER A 733 -19.55 26.57 -20.93
C SER A 733 -20.34 25.51 -20.14
N ILE A 734 -21.43 25.93 -19.52
CA ILE A 734 -22.31 25.04 -18.77
C ILE A 734 -22.92 24.01 -19.72
N LEU A 735 -23.40 24.43 -20.90
CA LEU A 735 -24.05 23.53 -21.86
C LEU A 735 -23.10 22.43 -22.36
N PHE A 736 -21.82 22.75 -22.60
CA PHE A 736 -20.82 21.76 -22.94
C PHE A 736 -20.69 20.71 -21.83
N GLN A 737 -20.61 21.14 -20.54
CA GLN A 737 -20.51 20.20 -19.42
C GLN A 737 -21.74 19.26 -19.35
N LEU A 738 -22.94 19.82 -19.51
CA LEU A 738 -24.16 19.02 -19.48
C LEU A 738 -24.26 18.03 -20.65
N ASN A 739 -23.75 18.39 -21.83
CA ASN A 739 -23.65 17.48 -22.97
C ASN A 739 -22.71 16.30 -22.69
N GLU A 740 -21.52 16.61 -22.15
CA GLU A 740 -20.56 15.57 -21.78
C GLU A 740 -21.09 14.67 -20.66
N ILE A 741 -21.73 15.24 -19.62
CA ILE A 741 -22.37 14.46 -18.55
C ILE A 741 -23.42 13.50 -19.14
N ARG A 742 -24.32 14.00 -20.00
CA ARG A 742 -25.35 13.18 -20.65
C ARG A 742 -24.72 12.02 -21.43
N THR A 743 -23.68 12.32 -22.22
CA THR A 743 -22.99 11.33 -23.05
C THR A 743 -22.33 10.24 -22.19
N GLU A 744 -21.71 10.59 -21.08
CA GLU A 744 -21.07 9.62 -20.19
C GLU A 744 -22.07 8.83 -19.35
N VAL A 745 -23.18 9.44 -18.91
CA VAL A 745 -24.25 8.78 -18.17
C VAL A 745 -24.92 7.70 -19.03
N GLU A 746 -25.22 7.96 -20.29
CA GLU A 746 -25.78 6.99 -21.24
C GLU A 746 -24.94 5.70 -21.39
N GLN A 747 -23.66 5.76 -21.05
CA GLN A 747 -22.70 4.67 -21.17
C GLN A 747 -22.45 3.92 -19.85
N LEU A 748 -23.07 4.36 -18.75
CA LEU A 748 -22.94 3.68 -17.46
C LEU A 748 -23.74 2.38 -17.45
N PRO A 749 -23.32 1.37 -16.65
CA PRO A 749 -24.08 0.14 -16.48
C PRO A 749 -25.48 0.44 -15.90
N HIS A 750 -26.52 -0.13 -16.47
CA HIS A 750 -27.87 -0.06 -15.92
C HIS A 750 -28.13 -1.25 -14.99
N PRO A 751 -28.23 -1.06 -13.65
CA PRO A 751 -28.40 -2.16 -12.70
C PRO A 751 -29.69 -2.96 -12.89
N HIS A 752 -30.72 -2.33 -13.50
CA HIS A 752 -32.06 -2.88 -13.68
C HIS A 752 -32.52 -2.79 -15.16
N GLY A 753 -31.90 -3.54 -16.05
CA GLY A 753 -32.12 -3.51 -17.50
C GLY A 753 -33.56 -3.81 -17.91
N THR A 754 -34.48 -2.85 -17.70
CA THR A 754 -35.90 -2.94 -18.13
C THR A 754 -36.15 -2.42 -19.55
N GLY A 755 -35.11 -1.95 -20.26
CA GLY A 755 -35.22 -1.28 -21.54
C GLY A 755 -35.84 0.13 -21.49
N GLN A 756 -36.13 0.64 -20.27
CA GLN A 756 -36.59 2.01 -20.04
C GLN A 756 -35.46 2.90 -19.61
N MET A 757 -35.52 4.18 -19.98
CA MET A 757 -34.57 5.20 -19.54
C MET A 757 -34.55 5.31 -18.00
N SER A 758 -33.38 5.27 -17.38
CA SER A 758 -33.25 5.39 -15.93
C SER A 758 -33.67 6.79 -15.41
N ALA A 759 -33.83 6.93 -14.10
CA ALA A 759 -34.10 8.25 -13.50
C ALA A 759 -32.92 9.22 -13.73
N LEU A 760 -31.71 8.71 -13.69
CA LEU A 760 -30.47 9.47 -13.92
C LEU A 760 -30.39 9.95 -15.38
N ASP A 761 -30.65 9.06 -16.37
CA ASP A 761 -30.66 9.42 -17.78
C ASP A 761 -31.71 10.50 -18.09
N ARG A 762 -32.92 10.34 -17.53
CA ARG A 762 -34.00 11.34 -17.70
C ARG A 762 -33.60 12.71 -17.13
N GLU A 763 -32.95 12.74 -15.97
CA GLU A 763 -32.53 14.01 -15.34
C GLU A 763 -31.41 14.66 -16.13
N ALA A 764 -30.38 13.88 -16.57
CA ALA A 764 -29.32 14.39 -17.41
C ALA A 764 -29.82 14.95 -18.74
N MET A 765 -30.78 14.26 -19.37
CA MET A 765 -31.38 14.72 -20.61
C MET A 765 -32.24 15.97 -20.38
N ARG A 766 -33.04 16.04 -19.30
CA ARG A 766 -33.88 17.18 -18.95
C ARG A 766 -33.04 18.44 -18.72
N LEU A 767 -31.93 18.32 -17.95
CA LEU A 767 -31.01 19.42 -17.69
C LEU A 767 -30.36 19.93 -18.99
N HIS A 768 -29.80 19.03 -19.78
CA HIS A 768 -29.17 19.38 -21.06
C HIS A 768 -30.17 20.06 -22.00
N SER A 769 -31.32 19.45 -22.25
CA SER A 769 -32.30 19.97 -23.19
C SER A 769 -32.92 21.29 -22.68
N GLY A 770 -33.14 21.42 -21.36
CA GLY A 770 -33.65 22.63 -20.75
C GLY A 770 -32.75 23.85 -21.00
N LEU A 771 -31.43 23.67 -20.84
CA LEU A 771 -30.46 24.74 -21.11
C LEU A 771 -30.27 24.97 -22.61
N ALA A 772 -30.27 23.94 -23.44
CA ALA A 772 -30.01 24.02 -24.87
C ALA A 772 -31.04 24.85 -25.65
N VAL A 773 -32.24 24.98 -25.12
CA VAL A 773 -33.32 25.79 -25.74
C VAL A 773 -33.40 27.24 -25.20
N MET A 774 -32.52 27.59 -24.24
CA MET A 774 -32.51 28.94 -23.66
C MET A 774 -31.77 29.92 -24.57
N THR A 775 -32.16 31.19 -24.44
CA THR A 775 -31.49 32.32 -25.10
C THR A 775 -30.72 33.16 -24.07
N PRO A 776 -29.65 33.88 -24.48
CA PRO A 776 -28.82 34.65 -23.55
C PRO A 776 -29.58 35.71 -22.75
N ASP A 777 -30.62 36.30 -23.31
CA ASP A 777 -31.50 37.32 -22.69
C ASP A 777 -32.42 36.71 -21.61
N ALA A 778 -32.77 35.45 -21.75
CA ALA A 778 -33.58 34.71 -20.77
C ALA A 778 -32.79 34.33 -19.51
N MET A 779 -31.46 34.21 -19.60
CA MET A 779 -30.59 33.81 -18.48
C MET A 779 -30.53 34.94 -17.42
N ASN A 780 -30.85 34.58 -16.18
CA ASN A 780 -30.84 35.47 -15.03
C ASN A 780 -30.42 34.73 -13.76
N GLU A 781 -30.28 35.42 -12.64
CA GLU A 781 -29.84 34.84 -11.35
C GLU A 781 -30.72 33.68 -10.87
N GLU A 782 -32.06 33.80 -11.03
CA GLU A 782 -33.02 32.76 -10.63
C GLU A 782 -32.79 31.45 -11.44
N ILE A 783 -32.55 31.57 -12.75
CA ILE A 783 -32.26 30.43 -13.63
C ILE A 783 -30.94 29.81 -13.27
N TYR A 784 -29.89 30.59 -13.00
CA TYR A 784 -28.61 30.00 -12.54
C TYR A 784 -28.77 29.29 -11.20
N ARG A 785 -29.50 29.84 -10.23
CA ARG A 785 -29.77 29.18 -8.93
C ARG A 785 -30.57 27.87 -9.11
N LYS A 786 -31.57 27.89 -9.99
CA LYS A 786 -32.35 26.67 -10.32
C LYS A 786 -31.46 25.62 -10.99
N LEU A 787 -30.61 26.00 -11.93
CA LEU A 787 -29.71 25.11 -12.64
C LEU A 787 -28.69 24.48 -11.69
N GLU A 788 -28.15 25.26 -10.74
CA GLU A 788 -27.28 24.76 -9.67
C GLU A 788 -27.97 23.66 -8.85
N ALA A 789 -29.16 23.92 -8.32
CA ALA A 789 -29.92 22.95 -7.53
C ALA A 789 -30.25 21.67 -8.33
N GLU A 790 -30.55 21.78 -9.62
CA GLU A 790 -30.82 20.62 -10.49
C GLU A 790 -29.53 19.82 -10.78
N MET A 791 -28.37 20.47 -10.92
CA MET A 791 -27.07 19.78 -11.05
C MET A 791 -26.66 19.07 -9.75
N GLU A 792 -26.92 19.65 -8.59
CA GLU A 792 -26.72 19.01 -7.29
C GLU A 792 -27.61 17.78 -7.14
N LYS A 793 -28.88 17.89 -7.51
CA LYS A 793 -29.82 16.74 -7.54
C LYS A 793 -29.33 15.62 -8.48
N LEU A 794 -28.73 15.96 -9.63
CA LEU A 794 -28.14 14.96 -10.53
C LEU A 794 -26.98 14.21 -9.84
N SER A 795 -26.14 14.93 -9.07
CA SER A 795 -25.09 14.34 -8.24
C SER A 795 -25.66 13.35 -7.22
N ASP A 796 -26.72 13.74 -6.51
CA ASP A 796 -27.36 12.89 -5.50
C ASP A 796 -27.97 11.62 -6.13
N LEU A 797 -28.65 11.74 -7.29
CA LEU A 797 -29.19 10.61 -8.02
C LEU A 797 -28.10 9.63 -8.48
N LEU A 798 -26.95 10.15 -8.91
CA LEU A 798 -25.81 9.31 -9.29
C LEU A 798 -25.27 8.56 -8.07
N GLY A 799 -25.13 9.24 -6.92
CA GLY A 799 -24.72 8.64 -5.65
C GLY A 799 -25.70 7.54 -5.21
N GLN A 800 -26.99 7.80 -5.23
CA GLN A 800 -28.05 6.82 -4.87
C GLN A 800 -28.07 5.61 -5.82
N THR A 801 -27.73 5.80 -7.09
CA THR A 801 -27.78 4.72 -8.08
C THR A 801 -26.59 3.78 -7.99
N TYR A 802 -25.39 4.30 -7.71
CA TYR A 802 -24.15 3.53 -7.86
C TYR A 802 -23.30 3.39 -6.61
N PHE A 803 -23.45 4.28 -5.60
CA PHE A 803 -22.56 4.32 -4.44
C PHE A 803 -23.23 3.81 -3.15
N GLY A 804 -24.57 3.71 -3.13
CA GLY A 804 -25.39 3.24 -2.01
C GLY A 804 -25.31 1.76 -1.69
#